data_0a8af38385e484a6f6b9224fbc10dcb5
#
_entry.id   0a8af38385e484a6f6b9224fbc10dcb5
#
_cell.length_a   1.000
_cell.length_b   1.000
_cell.length_c   1.000
_cell.angle_alpha   90.00
_cell.angle_beta   90.00
_cell.angle_gamma   90.00
#
_symmetry.space_group_name_H-M   'P 1'
#
loop_
_entity.id
_entity.type
_entity.pdbx_description
1 polymer ?
#
loop_
_entity_poly.entity_id
_entity_poly.type
_entity_poly.pdbx_seq_one_letter_code
_entity_poly.pdbx_strand_id
1 'polypeptide(L)'
;MNKTLISLIGAALISSALFAQNQVIDTRPAHSGKDLTMEEAIFKGVGYARASAGWLNKDLYLVQTPDGAYQGRVGIPFERTRYVPERRERSRYVMGKAGFGIRTEGNSIYGFKDGKDFPLAVSEDRNIVYGQIVSRNEFGINAGYYWSPEGNRLAFYRKDESKVTDFPLLDIGTRTGELRLIKYPMNGMDSEIVSVGIYDFRTEKTVYLQVTDFTEERFITNVSWSPDEKYVYAQVLDRSQHHCRLNQYRASDGAFVRTLLTEDNEAWVEPQDPLYFLKGRTDLFLYRTDNRDGYKNLYLVDTLGQIRRFTAVNADVEYVNNNGADVYYTSAEVSPIENHLFKISVKTDKGGIKKAKFGKPVQLTQGRGWHSVSLNEDLTWFTDSWSNLNTPQEICVRSTDGKHSTQVVSLSDPLSAYASCQVELGTVPSADGAYENYYRLIYPKDFNPAKKYPVILYVYGGPHSQLVQDSWLGEIRMWEMLMAQKGYLVYIQDNRGTPNRGAAFEKAINRYCGQEEMKDQMVGIQRLCSLPYVDASRIGVHGWSYGGFMTISLMTTYPDVFKVGVAGGPVIDWKWYEIMYGERYMDNPETNPEGFKATSLIEKAGNLKGKLLICQGAVDNTVVWEHSLSFIQECIDKEIPVDYFPYPVAEHNVRGRNRIHLMDKVTQYFQDYL
;
A
#
# COMPACT_ATOMS: atom_id res chain seq x y z
N MET A 1 -1.95 29.11 48.37
CA MET A 1 -2.92 28.34 47.55
C MET A 1 -3.47 29.26 46.44
N ASN A 2 -3.51 28.91 45.21
CA ASN A 2 -4.11 29.55 44.05
C ASN A 2 -3.27 30.03 42.86
N LYS A 3 -2.01 29.64 42.74
CA LYS A 3 -1.34 29.82 41.39
C LYS A 3 -1.14 28.52 40.64
N THR A 4 -1.10 27.39 41.32
CA THR A 4 -0.96 26.06 40.69
C THR A 4 -2.26 25.48 40.13
N LEU A 5 -3.41 25.86 40.69
CA LEU A 5 -4.71 25.39 40.23
C LEU A 5 -5.17 26.09 38.93
N ILE A 6 -4.78 27.36 38.75
CA ILE A 6 -5.11 28.13 37.52
C ILE A 6 -4.28 27.67 36.36
N SER A 7 -3.05 27.22 36.57
CA SER A 7 -2.16 26.65 35.54
C SER A 7 -2.64 25.28 35.06
N LEU A 8 -3.20 24.43 35.93
CA LEU A 8 -3.74 23.12 35.54
C LEU A 8 -5.08 23.23 34.80
N ILE A 9 -5.93 24.17 35.15
CA ILE A 9 -7.21 24.40 34.44
C ILE A 9 -6.93 25.08 33.08
N GLY A 10 -5.98 25.99 33.01
CA GLY A 10 -5.55 26.59 31.74
C GLY A 10 -4.91 25.59 30.77
N ALA A 11 -4.08 24.66 31.26
CA ALA A 11 -3.49 23.59 30.45
C ALA A 11 -4.53 22.57 29.97
N ALA A 12 -5.52 22.23 30.82
CA ALA A 12 -6.60 21.32 30.43
C ALA A 12 -7.56 21.95 29.40
N LEU A 13 -7.83 23.26 29.48
CA LEU A 13 -8.66 23.97 28.49
C LEU A 13 -7.92 24.25 27.19
N ILE A 14 -6.60 24.48 27.23
CA ILE A 14 -5.79 24.63 26.01
C ILE A 14 -5.62 23.28 25.31
N SER A 15 -5.45 22.17 26.04
CA SER A 15 -5.39 20.84 25.45
C SER A 15 -6.73 20.43 24.82
N SER A 16 -7.86 20.70 25.46
CA SER A 16 -9.17 20.40 24.89
C SER A 16 -9.53 21.26 23.66
N ALA A 17 -9.03 22.49 23.55
CA ALA A 17 -9.23 23.34 22.39
C ALA A 17 -8.34 22.96 21.18
N LEU A 18 -7.12 22.48 21.40
CA LEU A 18 -6.24 21.96 20.35
C LEU A 18 -6.76 20.64 19.77
N PHE A 19 -7.38 19.79 20.60
CA PHE A 19 -7.97 18.53 20.17
C PHE A 19 -9.22 18.67 19.29
N ALA A 20 -9.93 19.80 19.37
CA ALA A 20 -11.13 20.06 18.57
C ALA A 20 -10.82 20.48 17.11
N GLN A 21 -9.59 20.85 16.79
CA GLN A 21 -9.25 21.41 15.49
C GLN A 21 -9.17 20.39 14.34
N ASN A 22 -8.92 19.11 14.63
CA ASN A 22 -8.76 18.04 13.62
C ASN A 22 -9.85 16.96 13.70
N GLN A 23 -10.92 17.18 14.47
CA GLN A 23 -12.01 16.21 14.59
C GLN A 23 -12.97 16.33 13.41
N VAL A 24 -13.24 15.19 12.74
CA VAL A 24 -14.30 15.07 11.73
C VAL A 24 -15.46 14.30 12.33
N ILE A 25 -16.62 14.94 12.38
CA ILE A 25 -17.82 14.38 13.02
C ILE A 25 -18.71 13.76 11.95
N ASP A 26 -19.25 12.60 12.24
CA ASP A 26 -20.30 11.95 11.46
C ASP A 26 -21.62 12.74 11.65
N THR A 27 -22.08 13.35 10.55
CA THR A 27 -23.33 14.11 10.49
C THR A 27 -24.44 13.39 9.75
N ARG A 28 -24.20 12.13 9.39
CA ARG A 28 -25.20 11.31 8.70
C ARG A 28 -26.44 11.10 9.58
N PRO A 29 -27.65 11.01 8.97
CA PRO A 29 -28.84 10.64 9.72
C PRO A 29 -28.67 9.26 10.36
N ALA A 30 -29.10 9.12 11.60
CA ALA A 30 -29.16 7.81 12.25
C ALA A 30 -30.26 6.95 11.60
N HIS A 31 -29.92 5.71 11.31
CA HIS A 31 -30.86 4.72 10.75
C HIS A 31 -31.13 3.61 11.77
N SER A 32 -32.42 3.33 12.02
CA SER A 32 -32.89 2.19 12.81
C SER A 32 -33.23 1.04 11.84
N GLY A 33 -32.23 0.38 11.30
CA GLY A 33 -32.42 -0.75 10.40
C GLY A 33 -32.09 -2.09 11.04
N LYS A 34 -31.95 -3.12 10.21
CA LYS A 34 -31.45 -4.42 10.63
C LYS A 34 -29.94 -4.37 10.90
N ASP A 35 -29.45 -5.30 11.71
CA ASP A 35 -28.00 -5.50 11.84
C ASP A 35 -27.42 -6.19 10.61
N LEU A 36 -26.14 -5.95 10.35
CA LEU A 36 -25.38 -6.69 9.33
C LEU A 36 -25.28 -8.17 9.72
N THR A 37 -25.44 -9.04 8.72
CA THR A 37 -25.00 -10.42 8.85
C THR A 37 -23.51 -10.52 8.47
N MET A 38 -22.83 -11.57 8.91
CA MET A 38 -21.42 -11.78 8.53
C MET A 38 -21.24 -11.90 7.03
N GLU A 39 -22.14 -12.58 6.34
CA GLU A 39 -22.11 -12.68 4.87
C GLU A 39 -22.25 -11.31 4.19
N GLU A 40 -23.10 -10.43 4.69
CA GLU A 40 -23.25 -9.07 4.19
C GLU A 40 -21.99 -8.24 4.46
N ALA A 41 -21.42 -8.33 5.65
CA ALA A 41 -20.23 -7.59 6.04
C ALA A 41 -18.96 -8.03 5.26
N ILE A 42 -18.82 -9.31 4.94
CA ILE A 42 -17.57 -9.87 4.41
C ILE A 42 -17.65 -10.18 2.93
N PHE A 43 -18.78 -10.68 2.44
CA PHE A 43 -18.88 -11.25 1.10
C PHE A 43 -19.71 -10.40 0.13
N LYS A 44 -20.88 -9.90 0.56
CA LYS A 44 -21.78 -9.15 -0.32
C LYS A 44 -21.30 -7.71 -0.57
N GLY A 45 -20.34 -7.23 0.21
CA GLY A 45 -19.78 -5.89 0.05
C GLY A 45 -20.81 -4.79 0.21
N VAL A 46 -21.81 -4.99 1.08
CA VAL A 46 -22.72 -3.91 1.47
C VAL A 46 -21.94 -2.79 2.15
N GLY A 47 -22.39 -1.57 2.02
CA GLY A 47 -21.71 -0.42 2.61
C GLY A 47 -20.63 0.20 1.72
N TYR A 48 -20.18 -0.47 0.67
CA TYR A 48 -19.21 0.09 -0.26
C TYR A 48 -19.87 0.73 -1.47
N ALA A 49 -19.38 1.90 -1.85
CA ALA A 49 -19.75 2.55 -3.10
C ALA A 49 -19.24 1.71 -4.30
N ARG A 50 -20.08 1.58 -5.33
CA ARG A 50 -19.81 0.69 -6.47
C ARG A 50 -19.97 1.39 -7.82
N ALA A 51 -19.61 2.66 -7.90
CA ALA A 51 -19.53 3.35 -9.17
C ALA A 51 -18.07 3.60 -9.53
N SER A 52 -17.79 3.63 -10.84
CA SER A 52 -16.48 4.01 -11.36
C SER A 52 -16.64 4.83 -12.63
N ALA A 53 -15.63 5.66 -12.94
CA ALA A 53 -15.55 6.35 -14.20
C ALA A 53 -14.14 6.23 -14.79
N GLY A 54 -14.05 6.19 -16.11
CA GLY A 54 -12.80 6.11 -16.87
C GLY A 54 -12.98 6.62 -18.28
N TRP A 55 -11.91 6.62 -19.05
CA TRP A 55 -11.90 7.20 -20.39
C TRP A 55 -12.04 6.14 -21.49
N LEU A 56 -12.90 6.40 -22.47
CA LEU A 56 -12.97 5.65 -23.72
C LEU A 56 -12.03 6.25 -24.78
N ASN A 57 -11.91 7.55 -24.80
CA ASN A 57 -10.95 8.32 -25.60
C ASN A 57 -10.84 9.76 -25.02
N LYS A 58 -10.20 10.68 -25.73
CA LYS A 58 -10.00 12.05 -25.25
C LYS A 58 -11.31 12.81 -24.94
N ASP A 59 -12.42 12.50 -25.62
CA ASP A 59 -13.68 13.25 -25.52
C ASP A 59 -14.80 12.45 -24.82
N LEU A 60 -14.69 11.11 -24.75
CA LEU A 60 -15.72 10.22 -24.23
C LEU A 60 -15.26 9.53 -22.95
N TYR A 61 -16.13 9.51 -21.96
CA TYR A 61 -15.93 8.79 -20.71
C TYR A 61 -17.00 7.73 -20.50
N LEU A 62 -16.66 6.70 -19.72
CA LEU A 62 -17.51 5.62 -19.29
C LEU A 62 -17.80 5.77 -17.81
N VAL A 63 -19.08 5.68 -17.44
CA VAL A 63 -19.53 5.60 -16.05
C VAL A 63 -20.14 4.22 -15.84
N GLN A 64 -19.66 3.50 -14.83
CA GLN A 64 -20.20 2.22 -14.41
C GLN A 64 -20.86 2.37 -13.05
N THR A 65 -22.10 1.91 -12.96
CA THR A 65 -22.92 1.92 -11.73
C THR A 65 -23.55 0.53 -11.57
N PRO A 66 -24.15 0.20 -10.41
CA PRO A 66 -24.80 -1.10 -10.22
C PRO A 66 -25.91 -1.41 -11.22
N ASP A 67 -26.56 -0.39 -11.78
CA ASP A 67 -27.65 -0.51 -12.75
C ASP A 67 -27.18 -0.54 -14.22
N GLY A 68 -25.89 -0.34 -14.49
CA GLY A 68 -25.34 -0.47 -15.83
C GLY A 68 -24.13 0.40 -16.14
N ALA A 69 -23.73 0.35 -17.40
CA ALA A 69 -22.66 1.16 -17.96
C ALA A 69 -23.20 2.24 -18.89
N TYR A 70 -22.72 3.46 -18.76
CA TYR A 70 -23.20 4.63 -19.48
C TYR A 70 -22.03 5.42 -20.03
N GLN A 71 -22.16 5.95 -21.24
CA GLN A 71 -21.17 6.84 -21.82
C GLN A 71 -21.61 8.31 -21.72
N GLY A 72 -20.65 9.18 -21.52
CA GLY A 72 -20.83 10.62 -21.59
C GLY A 72 -19.76 11.29 -22.45
N ARG A 73 -20.00 12.53 -22.83
CA ARG A 73 -19.05 13.37 -23.58
C ARG A 73 -18.68 14.59 -22.74
N VAL A 74 -17.42 14.99 -22.80
CA VAL A 74 -16.93 16.19 -22.10
C VAL A 74 -17.61 17.46 -22.63
N GLY A 75 -17.81 18.44 -21.77
CA GLY A 75 -18.33 19.77 -22.11
C GLY A 75 -19.83 19.84 -22.37
N ILE A 76 -20.58 18.73 -22.24
CA ILE A 76 -22.04 18.70 -22.32
C ILE A 76 -22.63 18.06 -21.07
N PRO A 77 -23.91 18.34 -20.74
CA PRO A 77 -24.60 17.67 -19.63
C PRO A 77 -24.57 16.15 -19.78
N PHE A 78 -24.42 15.44 -18.66
CA PHE A 78 -24.42 13.98 -18.67
C PHE A 78 -25.82 13.44 -18.88
N GLU A 79 -26.02 12.76 -20.01
CA GLU A 79 -27.21 11.97 -20.29
C GLU A 79 -26.85 10.48 -20.22
N ARG A 80 -27.65 9.67 -19.50
CA ARG A 80 -27.40 8.23 -19.31
C ARG A 80 -27.60 7.45 -20.62
N THR A 81 -26.68 7.63 -21.55
CA THR A 81 -26.64 6.85 -22.78
C THR A 81 -25.98 5.50 -22.50
N ARG A 82 -26.76 4.41 -22.60
CA ARG A 82 -26.27 3.08 -22.26
C ARG A 82 -25.08 2.68 -23.15
N TYR A 83 -24.01 2.24 -22.52
CA TYR A 83 -22.83 1.73 -23.21
C TYR A 83 -22.89 0.21 -23.31
N VAL A 84 -22.71 -0.31 -24.51
CA VAL A 84 -22.58 -1.74 -24.76
C VAL A 84 -21.16 -1.97 -25.26
N PRO A 85 -20.31 -2.66 -24.47
CA PRO A 85 -18.94 -2.91 -24.88
C PRO A 85 -18.92 -3.84 -26.10
N GLU A 86 -18.11 -3.50 -27.09
CA GLU A 86 -17.76 -4.45 -28.13
C GLU A 86 -17.05 -5.66 -27.50
N ARG A 87 -17.47 -6.86 -27.88
CA ARG A 87 -16.85 -8.10 -27.42
C ARG A 87 -15.49 -8.22 -28.07
N ARG A 88 -14.43 -7.82 -27.34
CA ARG A 88 -13.05 -8.06 -27.77
C ARG A 88 -12.63 -9.45 -27.32
N GLU A 89 -12.18 -10.27 -28.27
CA GLU A 89 -11.49 -11.51 -27.92
C GLU A 89 -10.21 -11.18 -27.15
N ARG A 90 -9.98 -11.84 -26.02
CA ARG A 90 -8.73 -11.67 -25.26
C ARG A 90 -7.59 -12.29 -26.09
N SER A 91 -6.70 -11.45 -26.60
CA SER A 91 -5.45 -11.93 -27.19
C SER A 91 -4.62 -12.64 -26.11
N ARG A 92 -4.01 -13.77 -26.46
CA ARG A 92 -3.02 -14.43 -25.62
C ARG A 92 -1.67 -13.68 -25.62
N TYR A 93 -1.52 -12.68 -26.47
CA TYR A 93 -0.31 -11.89 -26.60
C TYR A 93 -0.48 -10.49 -26.03
N VAL A 94 0.59 -10.00 -25.43
CA VAL A 94 0.74 -8.58 -25.10
C VAL A 94 1.46 -7.92 -26.26
N MET A 95 0.77 -7.02 -26.97
CA MET A 95 1.28 -6.42 -28.22
C MET A 95 2.02 -5.12 -27.95
N GLY A 96 3.17 -4.97 -28.58
CA GLY A 96 3.85 -3.70 -28.75
C GLY A 96 3.27 -2.87 -29.90
N LYS A 97 3.52 -1.56 -29.92
CA LYS A 97 3.01 -0.64 -30.96
C LYS A 97 3.45 -1.02 -32.38
N ALA A 98 4.62 -1.59 -32.56
CA ALA A 98 5.13 -2.04 -33.86
C ALA A 98 4.46 -3.31 -34.39
N GLY A 99 3.47 -3.87 -33.69
CA GLY A 99 2.77 -5.09 -34.09
C GLY A 99 3.47 -6.40 -33.69
N PHE A 100 4.60 -6.34 -33.01
CA PHE A 100 5.20 -7.48 -32.36
C PHE A 100 4.45 -7.81 -31.06
N GLY A 101 4.44 -9.09 -30.68
CA GLY A 101 3.79 -9.53 -29.44
C GLY A 101 4.66 -10.43 -28.62
N ILE A 102 4.29 -10.61 -27.37
CA ILE A 102 4.87 -11.63 -26.49
C ILE A 102 3.78 -12.34 -25.69
N ARG A 103 4.11 -13.55 -25.26
CA ARG A 103 3.41 -14.26 -24.19
C ARG A 103 4.42 -14.91 -23.25
N THR A 104 4.03 -15.04 -22.01
CA THR A 104 4.80 -15.79 -21.01
C THR A 104 4.14 -17.16 -20.80
N GLU A 105 4.96 -18.20 -20.67
CA GLU A 105 4.50 -19.56 -20.38
C GLU A 105 5.55 -20.28 -19.53
N GLY A 106 5.16 -20.75 -18.34
CA GLY A 106 6.11 -21.25 -17.36
C GLY A 106 7.18 -20.18 -17.05
N ASN A 107 8.45 -20.57 -17.11
CA ASN A 107 9.59 -19.69 -16.85
C ASN A 107 10.13 -18.98 -18.12
N SER A 108 9.36 -18.93 -19.20
CA SER A 108 9.82 -18.55 -20.52
C SER A 108 9.02 -17.43 -21.14
N ILE A 109 9.65 -16.67 -22.04
CA ILE A 109 9.03 -15.69 -22.94
C ILE A 109 9.07 -16.22 -24.36
N TYR A 110 7.92 -16.20 -25.02
CA TYR A 110 7.79 -16.43 -26.44
C TYR A 110 7.40 -15.15 -27.16
N GLY A 111 8.10 -14.86 -28.25
CA GLY A 111 7.78 -13.76 -29.15
C GLY A 111 6.72 -14.14 -30.16
N PHE A 112 6.00 -13.14 -30.69
CA PHE A 112 5.05 -13.27 -31.79
C PHE A 112 5.36 -12.23 -32.86
N LYS A 113 5.54 -12.71 -34.10
CA LYS A 113 5.87 -11.90 -35.28
C LYS A 113 5.30 -12.57 -36.52
N ASP A 114 4.70 -11.81 -37.42
CA ASP A 114 4.18 -12.29 -38.70
C ASP A 114 3.26 -13.53 -38.57
N GLY A 115 2.41 -13.55 -37.55
CA GLY A 115 1.46 -14.63 -37.29
C GLY A 115 2.05 -15.89 -36.66
N LYS A 116 3.34 -15.87 -36.23
CA LYS A 116 4.03 -17.05 -35.69
C LYS A 116 4.68 -16.76 -34.34
N ASP A 117 4.64 -17.78 -33.47
CA ASP A 117 5.41 -17.81 -32.23
C ASP A 117 6.85 -18.22 -32.52
N PHE A 118 7.77 -17.67 -31.73
CA PHE A 118 9.17 -18.09 -31.67
C PHE A 118 9.72 -18.00 -30.23
N PRO A 119 10.75 -18.81 -29.89
CA PRO A 119 11.39 -18.71 -28.59
C PRO A 119 12.17 -17.39 -28.50
N LEU A 120 11.83 -16.53 -27.49
CA LEU A 120 12.53 -15.26 -27.24
C LEU A 120 13.57 -15.43 -26.12
N ALA A 121 13.13 -15.92 -24.96
CA ALA A 121 13.97 -16.26 -23.82
C ALA A 121 13.35 -17.47 -23.12
N VAL A 122 13.97 -18.64 -23.30
CA VAL A 122 13.41 -19.92 -22.86
C VAL A 122 14.32 -20.56 -21.84
N SER A 123 13.75 -21.12 -20.80
CA SER A 123 14.46 -21.89 -19.79
C SER A 123 13.83 -23.25 -19.60
N GLU A 124 14.68 -24.28 -19.55
CA GLU A 124 14.35 -25.63 -19.10
C GLU A 124 14.71 -25.83 -17.61
N ASP A 125 15.50 -24.92 -17.04
CA ASP A 125 15.85 -24.93 -15.61
C ASP A 125 14.75 -24.23 -14.81
N ARG A 126 14.22 -24.93 -13.80
CA ARG A 126 13.18 -24.38 -12.92
C ARG A 126 13.64 -23.15 -12.14
N ASN A 127 14.93 -22.96 -11.94
CA ASN A 127 15.50 -21.86 -11.17
C ASN A 127 15.77 -20.61 -12.03
N ILE A 128 15.73 -20.73 -13.36
CA ILE A 128 15.93 -19.61 -14.27
C ILE A 128 14.60 -19.15 -14.83
N VAL A 129 14.22 -17.92 -14.53
CA VAL A 129 12.90 -17.37 -14.85
C VAL A 129 13.04 -16.12 -15.69
N TYR A 130 12.30 -16.05 -16.79
CA TYR A 130 12.26 -14.90 -17.69
C TYR A 130 10.90 -14.23 -17.71
N GLY A 131 10.87 -12.90 -17.75
CA GLY A 131 9.68 -12.11 -17.98
C GLY A 131 8.63 -12.14 -16.86
N GLN A 132 9.00 -12.62 -15.70
CA GLN A 132 8.17 -12.57 -14.50
C GLN A 132 8.65 -11.45 -13.56
N ILE A 133 7.77 -11.06 -12.64
CA ILE A 133 8.08 -10.10 -11.59
C ILE A 133 9.22 -10.64 -10.74
N VAL A 134 10.16 -9.76 -10.42
CA VAL A 134 11.32 -10.05 -9.55
C VAL A 134 11.13 -9.36 -8.20
N SER A 135 12.03 -9.64 -7.26
CA SER A 135 12.10 -9.01 -5.95
C SER A 135 10.76 -9.02 -5.20
N ARG A 136 10.01 -10.12 -5.34
CA ARG A 136 8.70 -10.36 -4.69
C ARG A 136 7.70 -9.21 -4.82
N ASN A 137 7.74 -8.48 -5.95
CA ASN A 137 6.87 -7.32 -6.22
C ASN A 137 7.19 -6.08 -5.38
N GLU A 138 8.35 -6.04 -4.74
CA GLU A 138 8.83 -4.87 -4.00
C GLU A 138 9.40 -3.79 -4.94
N PHE A 139 9.74 -2.62 -4.39
CA PHE A 139 10.37 -1.50 -5.12
C PHE A 139 9.58 -0.96 -6.31
N GLY A 140 8.24 -1.06 -6.28
CA GLY A 140 7.39 -0.64 -7.39
C GLY A 140 7.45 -1.55 -8.63
N ILE A 141 8.09 -2.72 -8.52
CA ILE A 141 8.18 -3.69 -9.62
C ILE A 141 6.84 -4.42 -9.75
N ASN A 142 6.07 -4.10 -10.80
CA ASN A 142 4.75 -4.66 -11.06
C ASN A 142 4.65 -5.42 -12.40
N ALA A 143 5.76 -5.52 -13.14
CA ALA A 143 5.84 -6.23 -14.41
C ALA A 143 7.19 -6.92 -14.56
N GLY A 144 7.22 -8.01 -15.31
CA GLY A 144 8.45 -8.73 -15.65
C GLY A 144 9.12 -8.26 -16.95
N TYR A 145 8.49 -7.34 -17.69
CA TYR A 145 8.97 -6.83 -18.97
C TYR A 145 8.40 -5.46 -19.30
N TYR A 146 9.11 -4.71 -20.17
CA TYR A 146 8.81 -3.34 -20.53
C TYR A 146 9.06 -3.11 -22.03
N TRP A 147 7.98 -2.83 -22.78
CA TRP A 147 8.10 -2.45 -24.19
C TRP A 147 8.79 -1.11 -24.36
N SER A 148 9.65 -1.01 -25.38
CA SER A 148 10.14 0.29 -25.81
C SER A 148 9.00 1.18 -26.36
N PRO A 149 9.13 2.52 -26.35
CA PRO A 149 8.09 3.43 -26.77
C PRO A 149 7.45 3.16 -28.12
N GLU A 150 8.24 2.73 -29.11
CA GLU A 150 7.76 2.37 -30.45
C GLU A 150 7.41 0.87 -30.58
N GLY A 151 7.69 0.05 -29.55
CA GLY A 151 7.36 -1.36 -29.52
C GLY A 151 8.24 -2.26 -30.39
N ASN A 152 9.46 -1.80 -30.72
CA ASN A 152 10.43 -2.56 -31.49
C ASN A 152 11.36 -3.40 -30.64
N ARG A 153 11.46 -3.07 -29.34
CA ARG A 153 12.32 -3.74 -28.36
C ARG A 153 11.55 -4.05 -27.11
N LEU A 154 12.03 -5.08 -26.39
CA LEU A 154 11.50 -5.50 -25.10
C LEU A 154 12.62 -5.58 -24.08
N ALA A 155 12.57 -4.80 -23.02
CA ALA A 155 13.35 -5.05 -21.83
C ALA A 155 12.62 -6.08 -20.98
N PHE A 156 13.33 -7.07 -20.42
CA PHE A 156 12.73 -8.11 -19.60
C PHE A 156 13.67 -8.55 -18.48
N TYR A 157 13.11 -8.96 -17.38
CA TYR A 157 13.89 -9.54 -16.29
C TYR A 157 14.25 -11.00 -16.58
N ARG A 158 15.49 -11.35 -16.21
CA ARG A 158 15.95 -12.70 -15.97
C ARG A 158 16.28 -12.84 -14.49
N LYS A 159 15.68 -13.79 -13.85
CA LYS A 159 15.87 -14.10 -12.44
C LYS A 159 16.54 -15.47 -12.31
N ASP A 160 17.61 -15.55 -11.51
CA ASP A 160 18.29 -16.78 -11.15
C ASP A 160 18.06 -17.06 -9.67
N GLU A 161 17.25 -18.06 -9.36
CA GLU A 161 16.87 -18.48 -8.02
C GLU A 161 17.61 -19.76 -7.58
N SER A 162 18.71 -20.14 -8.24
CA SER A 162 19.41 -21.41 -7.98
C SER A 162 19.94 -21.53 -6.55
N LYS A 163 20.33 -20.39 -5.93
CA LYS A 163 20.79 -20.32 -4.55
C LYS A 163 19.67 -20.13 -3.54
N VAL A 164 18.49 -19.65 -3.97
CA VAL A 164 17.36 -19.38 -3.07
C VAL A 164 16.81 -20.69 -2.51
N THR A 165 16.60 -20.72 -1.21
CA THR A 165 16.06 -21.87 -0.48
C THR A 165 14.68 -22.28 -1.00
N ASP A 166 14.49 -23.57 -1.20
CA ASP A 166 13.18 -24.18 -1.44
C ASP A 166 12.44 -24.36 -0.12
N PHE A 167 11.31 -23.67 0.01
CA PHE A 167 10.44 -23.80 1.17
C PHE A 167 9.29 -24.78 0.86
N PRO A 168 9.05 -25.82 1.69
CA PRO A 168 8.01 -26.80 1.45
C PRO A 168 6.65 -26.33 1.97
N LEU A 169 5.65 -26.23 1.08
CA LEU A 169 4.25 -26.08 1.44
C LEU A 169 3.56 -27.43 1.27
N LEU A 170 2.88 -27.92 2.32
CA LEU A 170 2.10 -29.16 2.23
C LEU A 170 0.71 -28.87 1.67
N ASP A 171 0.47 -29.28 0.43
CA ASP A 171 -0.85 -29.23 -0.21
C ASP A 171 -1.61 -30.53 0.06
N ILE A 172 -2.71 -30.45 0.81
CA ILE A 172 -3.59 -31.58 1.13
C ILE A 172 -4.77 -31.71 0.17
N GLY A 173 -4.76 -31.00 -0.97
CA GLY A 173 -5.79 -31.10 -2.01
C GLY A 173 -5.80 -32.48 -2.71
N THR A 174 -4.73 -33.27 -2.60
CA THR A 174 -4.64 -34.65 -3.08
C THR A 174 -4.81 -35.66 -1.92
N ARG A 175 -5.12 -36.93 -2.26
CA ARG A 175 -5.36 -37.96 -1.26
C ARG A 175 -4.16 -38.23 -0.35
N THR A 176 -2.94 -38.11 -0.88
CA THR A 176 -1.68 -38.43 -0.17
C THR A 176 -0.97 -37.20 0.37
N GLY A 177 -1.45 -36.00 0.01
CA GLY A 177 -0.71 -34.77 0.18
C GLY A 177 0.47 -34.64 -0.79
N GLU A 178 0.81 -33.45 -1.17
CA GLU A 178 1.94 -33.13 -2.04
C GLU A 178 2.75 -31.98 -1.47
N LEU A 179 4.09 -32.04 -1.60
CA LEU A 179 4.96 -30.93 -1.26
C LEU A 179 5.07 -30.00 -2.46
N ARG A 180 4.56 -28.78 -2.32
CA ARG A 180 4.79 -27.68 -3.27
C ARG A 180 5.99 -26.88 -2.79
N LEU A 181 7.11 -27.01 -3.49
CA LEU A 181 8.32 -26.23 -3.19
C LEU A 181 8.20 -24.84 -3.82
N ILE A 182 8.34 -23.81 -3.00
CA ILE A 182 8.41 -22.41 -3.43
C ILE A 182 9.81 -21.87 -3.13
N LYS A 183 10.30 -20.96 -3.98
CA LYS A 183 11.50 -20.19 -3.67
C LYS A 183 11.14 -19.12 -2.65
N TYR A 184 11.79 -19.17 -1.48
CA TYR A 184 11.53 -18.23 -0.40
C TYR A 184 12.85 -17.75 0.20
N PRO A 185 13.32 -16.55 -0.19
CA PRO A 185 14.57 -15.98 0.30
C PRO A 185 14.35 -15.41 1.71
N MET A 186 14.68 -16.16 2.75
CA MET A 186 14.57 -15.69 4.14
C MET A 186 15.65 -14.67 4.47
N ASN A 187 15.31 -13.76 5.38
CA ASN A 187 16.20 -12.71 5.86
C ASN A 187 17.55 -13.28 6.32
N GLY A 188 18.66 -12.71 5.82
CA GLY A 188 20.03 -13.17 6.09
C GLY A 188 20.48 -14.38 5.26
N MET A 189 19.64 -14.97 4.41
CA MET A 189 19.99 -16.08 3.53
C MET A 189 20.29 -15.60 2.09
N ASP A 190 20.57 -16.54 1.17
CA ASP A 190 20.83 -16.23 -0.24
C ASP A 190 19.59 -15.63 -0.92
N SER A 191 19.81 -14.60 -1.75
CA SER A 191 18.80 -13.93 -2.56
C SER A 191 18.83 -14.40 -4.02
N GLU A 192 17.81 -14.00 -4.76
CA GLU A 192 17.80 -14.14 -6.23
C GLU A 192 18.83 -13.21 -6.88
N ILE A 193 19.38 -13.64 -8.02
CA ILE A 193 20.27 -12.82 -8.86
C ILE A 193 19.47 -12.34 -10.07
N VAL A 194 19.33 -11.04 -10.20
CA VAL A 194 18.50 -10.41 -11.24
C VAL A 194 19.38 -9.77 -12.31
N SER A 195 19.01 -9.95 -13.56
CA SER A 195 19.57 -9.22 -14.71
C SER A 195 18.46 -8.76 -15.65
N VAL A 196 18.76 -7.76 -16.50
CA VAL A 196 17.82 -7.21 -17.49
C VAL A 196 18.35 -7.44 -18.88
N GLY A 197 17.58 -8.20 -19.67
CA GLY A 197 17.83 -8.41 -21.10
C GLY A 197 17.03 -7.41 -21.95
N ILE A 198 17.56 -7.04 -23.10
CA ILE A 198 16.88 -6.26 -24.13
C ILE A 198 16.86 -7.08 -25.40
N TYR A 199 15.65 -7.45 -25.86
CA TYR A 199 15.47 -8.12 -27.15
C TYR A 199 15.04 -7.10 -28.21
N ASP A 200 15.72 -7.09 -29.35
CA ASP A 200 15.36 -6.26 -30.53
C ASP A 200 14.71 -7.15 -31.60
N PHE A 201 13.41 -6.94 -31.85
CA PHE A 201 12.61 -7.73 -32.82
C PHE A 201 13.03 -7.55 -34.28
N ARG A 202 13.81 -6.50 -34.60
CA ARG A 202 14.32 -6.26 -35.95
C ARG A 202 15.58 -7.03 -36.24
N THR A 203 16.46 -7.13 -35.25
CA THR A 203 17.77 -7.85 -35.38
C THR A 203 17.71 -9.25 -34.80
N GLU A 204 16.67 -9.58 -34.05
CA GLU A 204 16.43 -10.86 -33.36
C GLU A 204 17.59 -11.22 -32.39
N LYS A 205 18.14 -10.18 -31.73
CA LYS A 205 19.24 -10.31 -30.78
C LYS A 205 18.85 -9.85 -29.41
N THR A 206 19.36 -10.55 -28.39
CA THR A 206 19.30 -10.15 -26.98
C THR A 206 20.66 -9.60 -26.56
N VAL A 207 20.65 -8.49 -25.84
CA VAL A 207 21.79 -7.96 -25.08
C VAL A 207 21.38 -7.81 -23.62
N TYR A 208 22.33 -7.87 -22.69
CA TYR A 208 22.08 -7.68 -21.27
C TYR A 208 22.71 -6.39 -20.77
N LEU A 209 22.03 -5.69 -19.85
CA LEU A 209 22.60 -4.54 -19.18
C LEU A 209 23.85 -4.96 -18.39
N GLN A 210 24.94 -4.20 -18.58
CA GLN A 210 26.22 -4.43 -17.90
C GLN A 210 26.20 -3.72 -16.54
N VAL A 211 25.47 -4.30 -15.60
CA VAL A 211 25.36 -3.77 -14.23
C VAL A 211 26.52 -4.31 -13.40
N THR A 212 27.36 -3.42 -12.89
CA THR A 212 28.54 -3.76 -12.08
C THR A 212 28.52 -3.17 -10.68
N ASP A 213 27.47 -2.39 -10.36
CA ASP A 213 27.31 -1.78 -9.04
C ASP A 213 27.00 -2.85 -7.99
N PHE A 214 27.61 -2.73 -6.83
CA PHE A 214 27.39 -3.57 -5.64
C PHE A 214 27.67 -5.08 -5.86
N THR A 215 27.11 -5.94 -5.00
CA THR A 215 27.21 -7.39 -5.14
C THR A 215 26.20 -7.92 -6.18
N GLU A 216 26.29 -9.23 -6.51
CA GLU A 216 25.36 -9.85 -7.46
C GLU A 216 23.92 -9.91 -6.95
N GLU A 217 23.71 -9.90 -5.63
CA GLU A 217 22.40 -9.92 -4.98
C GLU A 217 21.73 -8.52 -4.88
N ARG A 218 22.25 -7.53 -5.63
CA ARG A 218 21.60 -6.22 -5.81
C ARG A 218 20.22 -6.34 -6.42
N PHE A 219 19.39 -5.34 -6.18
CA PHE A 219 18.10 -5.23 -6.85
C PHE A 219 18.21 -4.28 -8.05
N ILE A 220 17.63 -4.66 -9.19
CA ILE A 220 17.56 -3.82 -10.39
C ILE A 220 16.11 -3.44 -10.58
N THR A 221 15.78 -2.19 -10.30
CA THR A 221 14.41 -1.73 -10.15
C THR A 221 14.05 -0.67 -11.20
N ASN A 222 12.74 -0.48 -11.41
CA ASN A 222 12.18 0.66 -12.16
C ASN A 222 12.80 0.88 -13.54
N VAL A 223 12.93 -0.19 -14.32
CA VAL A 223 13.46 -0.16 -15.68
C VAL A 223 12.65 0.81 -16.55
N SER A 224 13.31 1.80 -17.12
CA SER A 224 12.68 2.89 -17.88
C SER A 224 13.37 3.10 -19.21
N TRP A 225 12.60 3.25 -20.30
CA TRP A 225 13.12 3.59 -21.63
C TRP A 225 13.27 5.09 -21.81
N SER A 226 14.33 5.55 -22.48
CA SER A 226 14.33 6.90 -23.07
C SER A 226 13.28 6.98 -24.16
N PRO A 227 12.60 8.16 -24.35
CA PRO A 227 11.59 8.31 -25.41
C PRO A 227 12.10 8.07 -26.83
N ASP A 228 13.42 8.23 -27.08
CA ASP A 228 14.07 7.97 -28.36
C ASP A 228 14.66 6.54 -28.48
N GLU A 229 14.38 5.67 -27.49
CA GLU A 229 14.82 4.26 -27.42
C GLU A 229 16.34 4.03 -27.45
N LYS A 230 17.15 5.09 -27.27
CA LYS A 230 18.62 4.93 -27.28
C LYS A 230 19.16 4.39 -25.98
N TYR A 231 18.46 4.65 -24.88
CA TYR A 231 18.91 4.31 -23.53
C TYR A 231 17.83 3.60 -22.74
N VAL A 232 18.28 2.76 -21.84
CA VAL A 232 17.50 2.19 -20.74
C VAL A 232 18.09 2.71 -19.44
N TYR A 233 17.24 3.07 -18.51
CA TYR A 233 17.59 3.49 -17.15
C TYR A 233 17.12 2.44 -16.16
N ALA A 234 17.91 2.22 -15.12
CA ALA A 234 17.53 1.38 -14.00
C ALA A 234 18.03 1.98 -12.71
N GLN A 235 17.24 1.82 -11.65
CA GLN A 235 17.66 2.11 -10.30
C GLN A 235 18.25 0.85 -9.70
N VAL A 236 19.57 0.87 -9.43
CA VAL A 236 20.31 -0.25 -8.87
C VAL A 236 20.45 -0.02 -7.37
N LEU A 237 19.80 -0.86 -6.59
CA LEU A 237 19.78 -0.80 -5.13
C LEU A 237 20.68 -1.92 -4.59
N ASP A 238 21.53 -1.61 -3.61
CA ASP A 238 22.32 -2.63 -2.94
C ASP A 238 21.46 -3.55 -2.07
N ARG A 239 21.95 -4.71 -1.68
CA ARG A 239 21.19 -5.65 -0.86
C ARG A 239 20.79 -5.06 0.50
N SER A 240 21.64 -4.25 1.10
CA SER A 240 21.31 -3.57 2.37
C SER A 240 20.21 -2.52 2.24
N GLN A 241 19.85 -2.13 1.02
CA GLN A 241 18.88 -1.10 0.68
C GLN A 241 19.22 0.31 1.19
N HIS A 242 20.50 0.54 1.51
CA HIS A 242 21.00 1.83 1.98
C HIS A 242 21.55 2.69 0.84
N HIS A 243 21.93 2.08 -0.29
CA HIS A 243 22.60 2.75 -1.41
C HIS A 243 21.90 2.45 -2.73
N CYS A 244 21.46 3.50 -3.43
CA CYS A 244 20.82 3.39 -4.72
C CYS A 244 21.52 4.26 -5.76
N ARG A 245 21.65 3.74 -7.00
CA ARG A 245 22.20 4.45 -8.13
C ARG A 245 21.23 4.43 -9.30
N LEU A 246 20.89 5.60 -9.80
CA LEU A 246 20.16 5.75 -11.05
C LEU A 246 21.17 5.71 -12.20
N ASN A 247 21.19 4.61 -12.93
CA ASN A 247 22.14 4.35 -14.02
C ASN A 247 21.50 4.45 -15.41
N GLN A 248 22.29 4.92 -16.37
CA GLN A 248 21.97 4.97 -17.79
C GLN A 248 22.78 3.90 -18.53
N TYR A 249 22.08 3.11 -19.36
CA TYR A 249 22.68 2.06 -20.20
C TYR A 249 22.30 2.29 -21.66
N ARG A 250 23.19 1.95 -22.59
CA ARG A 250 22.92 2.01 -24.03
C ARG A 250 22.07 0.82 -24.44
N ALA A 251 20.92 1.09 -25.07
CA ALA A 251 19.96 0.04 -25.42
C ALA A 251 20.42 -0.93 -26.51
N SER A 252 21.42 -0.54 -27.34
CA SER A 252 21.90 -1.36 -28.46
C SER A 252 22.86 -2.50 -28.06
N ASP A 253 23.57 -2.36 -26.95
CA ASP A 253 24.58 -3.28 -26.48
C ASP A 253 24.60 -3.52 -24.98
N GLY A 254 23.72 -2.86 -24.23
CA GLY A 254 23.62 -2.96 -22.77
C GLY A 254 24.75 -2.26 -22.02
N ALA A 255 25.66 -1.55 -22.71
CA ALA A 255 26.82 -0.94 -22.08
C ALA A 255 26.43 0.16 -21.08
N PHE A 256 27.07 0.15 -19.92
CA PHE A 256 26.96 1.22 -18.93
C PHE A 256 27.47 2.54 -19.53
N VAL A 257 26.71 3.62 -19.34
CA VAL A 257 27.07 4.95 -19.81
C VAL A 257 27.52 5.83 -18.64
N ARG A 258 26.70 5.95 -17.64
CA ARG A 258 26.99 6.76 -16.44
C ARG A 258 25.97 6.51 -15.32
N THR A 259 26.32 6.89 -14.10
CA THR A 259 25.39 7.12 -13.00
C THR A 259 24.91 8.56 -13.04
N LEU A 260 23.59 8.78 -13.00
CA LEU A 260 22.97 10.10 -12.99
C LEU A 260 22.79 10.63 -11.57
N LEU A 261 22.27 9.79 -10.69
CA LEU A 261 22.02 10.14 -9.28
C LEU A 261 22.51 9.02 -8.38
N THR A 262 22.96 9.41 -7.20
CA THR A 262 23.27 8.52 -6.08
C THR A 262 22.38 8.93 -4.91
N GLU A 263 21.78 7.98 -4.27
CA GLU A 263 20.99 8.16 -3.05
C GLU A 263 21.51 7.22 -1.96
N ASP A 264 21.79 7.79 -0.80
CA ASP A 264 22.27 7.07 0.38
C ASP A 264 21.38 7.45 1.58
N ASN A 265 21.00 6.46 2.39
CA ASN A 265 20.20 6.68 3.59
C ASN A 265 20.56 5.66 4.66
N GLU A 266 20.74 6.12 5.90
CA GLU A 266 21.09 5.24 7.03
C GLU A 266 19.95 4.29 7.43
N ALA A 267 18.69 4.65 7.12
CA ALA A 267 17.55 3.76 7.34
C ALA A 267 17.34 2.86 6.12
N TRP A 268 16.85 3.43 5.02
CA TRP A 268 16.72 2.75 3.71
C TRP A 268 16.45 3.76 2.58
N VAL A 269 16.82 3.39 1.36
CA VAL A 269 16.38 4.02 0.14
C VAL A 269 15.32 3.13 -0.51
N GLU A 270 14.19 3.70 -0.92
CA GLU A 270 13.10 2.93 -1.50
C GLU A 270 12.70 3.46 -2.88
N PRO A 271 13.34 2.97 -3.96
CA PRO A 271 13.01 3.36 -5.32
C PRO A 271 11.69 2.70 -5.77
N GLN A 272 10.59 3.44 -5.78
CA GLN A 272 9.26 2.90 -6.12
C GLN A 272 8.76 3.32 -7.50
N ASP A 273 9.39 4.28 -8.15
CA ASP A 273 8.87 4.91 -9.34
C ASP A 273 9.82 4.81 -10.54
N PRO A 274 9.31 4.58 -11.76
CA PRO A 274 10.08 4.74 -12.98
C PRO A 274 10.40 6.23 -13.25
N LEU A 275 11.21 6.50 -14.26
CA LEU A 275 11.45 7.87 -14.69
C LEU A 275 10.28 8.40 -15.51
N TYR A 276 9.78 9.57 -15.15
CA TYR A 276 8.67 10.24 -15.82
C TYR A 276 9.20 11.32 -16.79
N PHE A 277 9.54 10.93 -18.01
CA PHE A 277 10.01 11.89 -19.01
C PHE A 277 8.97 12.98 -19.30
N LEU A 278 9.39 14.23 -19.37
CA LEU A 278 8.52 15.31 -19.83
C LEU A 278 8.16 15.07 -21.31
N LYS A 279 6.87 15.12 -21.63
CA LYS A 279 6.36 14.84 -22.98
C LYS A 279 7.05 15.75 -24.00
N GLY A 280 7.57 15.15 -25.07
CA GLY A 280 8.34 15.84 -26.11
C GLY A 280 9.81 16.10 -25.76
N ARG A 281 10.31 15.61 -24.63
CA ARG A 281 11.71 15.72 -24.22
C ARG A 281 12.34 14.34 -24.07
N THR A 282 13.59 14.20 -24.50
CA THR A 282 14.41 12.99 -24.33
C THR A 282 15.51 13.18 -23.29
N ASP A 283 15.65 14.41 -22.79
CA ASP A 283 16.75 14.87 -21.94
C ASP A 283 16.31 15.34 -20.56
N LEU A 284 14.99 15.40 -20.29
CA LEU A 284 14.42 15.84 -19.01
C LEU A 284 13.33 14.89 -18.52
N PHE A 285 13.41 14.52 -17.26
CA PHE A 285 12.43 13.68 -16.59
C PHE A 285 12.19 14.11 -15.14
N LEU A 286 11.09 13.67 -14.57
CA LEU A 286 10.80 13.79 -13.15
C LEU A 286 11.27 12.52 -12.44
N TYR A 287 11.87 12.71 -11.29
CA TYR A 287 12.34 11.68 -10.37
C TYR A 287 11.72 11.91 -9.00
N ARG A 288 11.16 10.88 -8.38
CA ARG A 288 10.49 10.97 -7.09
C ARG A 288 11.35 10.36 -5.99
N THR A 289 11.57 11.09 -4.90
CA THR A 289 12.36 10.62 -3.76
C THR A 289 12.04 11.40 -2.48
N ASP A 290 12.14 10.74 -1.33
CA ASP A 290 12.09 11.35 0.01
C ASP A 290 13.48 11.69 0.56
N ASN A 291 14.53 11.22 -0.12
CA ASN A 291 15.90 11.21 0.41
C ASN A 291 16.60 12.58 0.38
N ARG A 292 15.93 13.63 -0.10
CA ARG A 292 16.54 14.96 -0.26
C ARG A 292 15.96 16.04 0.65
N ASP A 293 14.69 15.94 0.98
CA ASP A 293 14.01 16.93 1.83
C ASP A 293 13.03 16.31 2.84
N GLY A 294 13.05 14.98 2.95
CA GLY A 294 12.29 14.23 3.93
C GLY A 294 10.83 13.94 3.53
N TYR A 295 10.42 14.27 2.30
CA TYR A 295 9.11 13.94 1.74
C TYR A 295 9.27 13.39 0.32
N LYS A 296 8.38 12.50 -0.10
CA LYS A 296 8.36 11.97 -1.48
C LYS A 296 7.95 13.06 -2.47
N ASN A 297 8.88 13.97 -2.76
CA ASN A 297 8.71 15.07 -3.71
C ASN A 297 9.20 14.69 -5.11
N LEU A 298 8.70 15.40 -6.14
CA LEU A 298 9.19 15.29 -7.51
C LEU A 298 10.35 16.27 -7.73
N TYR A 299 11.37 15.78 -8.43
CA TYR A 299 12.55 16.54 -8.82
C TYR A 299 12.69 16.49 -10.35
N LEU A 300 12.93 17.63 -10.99
CA LEU A 300 13.31 17.66 -12.39
C LEU A 300 14.77 17.28 -12.51
N VAL A 301 15.08 16.34 -13.38
CA VAL A 301 16.44 15.79 -13.61
C VAL A 301 16.73 15.82 -15.10
N ASP A 302 17.99 16.12 -15.46
CA ASP A 302 18.45 15.99 -16.84
C ASP A 302 19.33 14.72 -17.02
N THR A 303 19.56 14.36 -18.28
CA THR A 303 20.37 13.19 -18.64
C THR A 303 21.88 13.37 -18.37
N LEU A 304 22.28 14.46 -17.76
CA LEU A 304 23.64 14.71 -17.25
C LEU A 304 23.70 14.59 -15.71
N GLY A 305 22.57 14.31 -15.04
CA GLY A 305 22.48 14.15 -13.60
C GLY A 305 22.31 15.47 -12.83
N GLN A 306 22.03 16.59 -13.52
CA GLN A 306 21.65 17.80 -12.82
C GLN A 306 20.22 17.66 -12.30
N ILE A 307 20.01 18.00 -11.04
CA ILE A 307 18.72 17.83 -10.35
C ILE A 307 18.24 19.14 -9.74
N ARG A 308 16.94 19.37 -9.78
CA ARG A 308 16.29 20.53 -9.19
C ARG A 308 14.93 20.18 -8.62
N ARG A 309 14.65 20.60 -7.39
CA ARG A 309 13.36 20.37 -6.73
C ARG A 309 12.22 20.96 -7.58
N PHE A 310 11.21 20.16 -7.86
CA PHE A 310 10.06 20.52 -8.67
C PHE A 310 8.81 20.77 -7.81
N THR A 311 8.37 19.79 -7.02
CA THR A 311 7.39 20.02 -5.96
C THR A 311 8.12 20.42 -4.68
N ALA A 312 7.47 21.23 -3.83
CA ALA A 312 8.08 21.78 -2.63
C ALA A 312 7.06 21.78 -1.48
N VAL A 313 6.47 20.61 -1.23
CA VAL A 313 5.42 20.42 -0.24
C VAL A 313 5.91 19.56 0.91
N ASN A 314 5.32 19.77 2.10
CA ASN A 314 5.58 18.97 3.29
C ASN A 314 4.57 17.82 3.39
N ALA A 315 4.47 17.06 2.31
CA ALA A 315 3.62 15.89 2.16
C ALA A 315 4.16 15.00 1.04
N ASP A 316 3.76 13.77 0.99
CA ASP A 316 4.11 12.87 -0.09
C ASP A 316 3.30 13.20 -1.35
N VAL A 317 3.96 13.09 -2.49
CA VAL A 317 3.44 13.41 -3.83
C VAL A 317 3.45 12.16 -4.67
N GLU A 318 2.34 11.88 -5.36
CA GLU A 318 2.24 10.82 -6.36
C GLU A 318 2.12 11.42 -7.77
N TYR A 319 3.01 11.04 -8.67
CA TYR A 319 2.93 11.50 -10.06
C TYR A 319 1.70 10.89 -10.76
N VAL A 320 0.97 11.71 -11.51
CA VAL A 320 -0.18 11.27 -12.30
C VAL A 320 0.13 11.28 -13.79
N ASN A 321 0.48 12.44 -14.36
CA ASN A 321 0.83 12.56 -15.79
C ASN A 321 1.46 13.93 -16.11
N ASN A 322 1.95 14.12 -17.36
CA ASN A 322 2.39 15.41 -17.87
C ASN A 322 2.15 15.56 -19.38
N ASN A 323 1.98 16.79 -19.85
CA ASN A 323 1.91 17.13 -21.28
C ASN A 323 3.16 17.88 -21.79
N GLY A 324 4.21 17.95 -20.96
CA GLY A 324 5.44 18.69 -21.24
C GLY A 324 5.40 20.17 -20.81
N ALA A 325 4.22 20.74 -20.62
CA ALA A 325 4.02 22.10 -20.13
C ALA A 325 3.39 22.16 -18.74
N ASP A 326 2.57 21.18 -18.41
CA ASP A 326 1.94 20.99 -17.11
C ASP A 326 2.24 19.58 -16.60
N VAL A 327 2.49 19.46 -15.30
CA VAL A 327 2.66 18.22 -14.54
C VAL A 327 1.52 18.10 -13.55
N TYR A 328 0.88 16.95 -13.53
CA TYR A 328 -0.22 16.60 -12.64
C TYR A 328 0.25 15.60 -11.59
N TYR A 329 -0.12 15.84 -10.35
CA TYR A 329 0.22 14.95 -9.22
C TYR A 329 -0.90 14.94 -8.19
N THR A 330 -1.00 13.87 -7.41
CA THR A 330 -1.83 13.85 -6.20
C THR A 330 -0.97 14.02 -4.96
N SER A 331 -1.55 14.56 -3.90
CA SER A 331 -0.84 14.81 -2.65
C SER A 331 -1.78 14.92 -1.46
N ALA A 332 -1.27 14.55 -0.28
CA ALA A 332 -1.88 14.77 1.02
C ALA A 332 -1.52 16.14 1.64
N GLU A 333 -1.08 17.14 0.82
CA GLU A 333 -0.61 18.43 1.34
C GLU A 333 -1.69 19.28 2.01
N VAL A 334 -2.98 18.99 1.79
CA VAL A 334 -4.11 19.64 2.48
C VAL A 334 -4.30 19.04 3.87
N SER A 335 -4.28 17.72 3.97
CA SER A 335 -4.39 16.95 5.20
C SER A 335 -3.83 15.54 4.97
N PRO A 336 -3.13 14.94 5.95
CA PRO A 336 -2.63 13.57 5.83
C PRO A 336 -3.69 12.50 5.56
N ILE A 337 -4.96 12.77 5.85
CA ILE A 337 -6.09 11.87 5.61
C ILE A 337 -6.92 12.23 4.38
N GLU A 338 -6.50 13.24 3.61
CA GLU A 338 -7.12 13.67 2.35
C GLU A 338 -6.17 13.46 1.18
N ASN A 339 -6.71 13.29 -0.02
CA ASN A 339 -5.90 13.18 -1.24
C ASN A 339 -6.50 14.09 -2.33
N HIS A 340 -5.67 14.94 -2.92
CA HIS A 340 -6.11 15.95 -3.89
C HIS A 340 -5.24 15.98 -5.14
N LEU A 341 -5.85 16.30 -6.31
CA LEU A 341 -5.13 16.53 -7.56
C LEU A 341 -4.64 17.97 -7.65
N PHE A 342 -3.37 18.10 -7.98
CA PHE A 342 -2.69 19.37 -8.23
C PHE A 342 -2.07 19.41 -9.62
N LYS A 343 -1.81 20.65 -10.07
CA LYS A 343 -1.10 20.92 -11.30
C LYS A 343 0.01 21.96 -11.08
N ILE A 344 1.19 21.74 -11.65
CA ILE A 344 2.27 22.74 -11.73
C ILE A 344 2.67 22.91 -13.19
N SER A 345 2.69 24.15 -13.66
CA SER A 345 3.21 24.45 -15.00
C SER A 345 4.73 24.46 -15.02
N VAL A 346 5.32 23.91 -16.09
CA VAL A 346 6.75 23.87 -16.31
C VAL A 346 7.11 24.50 -17.66
N LYS A 347 8.07 25.44 -17.67
CA LYS A 347 8.64 26.00 -18.88
C LYS A 347 10.11 25.65 -18.94
N THR A 348 10.49 24.89 -19.96
CA THR A 348 11.86 24.43 -20.20
C THR A 348 12.36 25.01 -21.52
N ASP A 349 13.18 26.06 -21.42
CA ASP A 349 13.84 26.66 -22.60
C ASP A 349 15.08 25.86 -23.01
N LYS A 350 15.70 26.24 -24.15
CA LYS A 350 16.97 25.66 -24.65
C LYS A 350 18.15 25.76 -23.65
N GLY A 351 17.98 26.45 -22.53
CA GLY A 351 18.99 26.58 -21.46
C GLY A 351 19.03 25.45 -20.44
N GLY A 352 18.32 24.35 -20.68
CA GLY A 352 18.31 23.17 -19.84
C GLY A 352 17.64 23.38 -18.47
N ILE A 353 17.90 22.47 -17.54
CA ILE A 353 17.29 22.42 -16.22
C ILE A 353 17.51 23.72 -15.38
N LYS A 354 18.69 24.36 -15.50
CA LYS A 354 19.02 25.56 -14.73
C LYS A 354 18.12 26.74 -15.03
N LYS A 355 17.58 26.83 -16.26
CA LYS A 355 16.67 27.90 -16.71
C LYS A 355 15.21 27.51 -16.67
N ALA A 356 14.88 26.29 -16.29
CA ALA A 356 13.50 25.85 -16.14
C ALA A 356 12.76 26.73 -15.12
N LYS A 357 11.52 27.11 -15.45
CA LYS A 357 10.64 27.89 -14.56
C LYS A 357 9.45 27.05 -14.19
N PHE A 358 9.10 27.05 -12.92
CA PHE A 358 7.97 26.32 -12.36
C PHE A 358 6.89 27.29 -11.91
N GLY A 359 5.63 27.00 -12.22
CA GLY A 359 4.47 27.70 -11.69
C GLY A 359 4.26 27.40 -10.20
N LYS A 360 3.26 28.01 -9.62
CA LYS A 360 2.76 27.61 -8.30
C LYS A 360 1.84 26.40 -8.45
N PRO A 361 1.77 25.50 -7.45
CA PRO A 361 0.75 24.46 -7.42
C PRO A 361 -0.66 25.04 -7.49
N VAL A 362 -1.52 24.39 -8.26
CA VAL A 362 -2.94 24.73 -8.38
C VAL A 362 -3.73 23.46 -8.07
N GLN A 363 -4.51 23.47 -7.01
CA GLN A 363 -5.43 22.38 -6.66
C GLN A 363 -6.59 22.36 -7.67
N LEU A 364 -6.89 21.19 -8.23
CA LEU A 364 -7.93 20.99 -9.24
C LEU A 364 -9.18 20.31 -8.68
N THR A 365 -9.02 19.45 -7.69
CA THR A 365 -10.13 18.83 -6.94
C THR A 365 -10.67 19.79 -5.88
N GLN A 366 -11.95 19.71 -5.59
CA GLN A 366 -12.63 20.60 -4.65
C GLN A 366 -13.47 19.79 -3.67
N GLY A 367 -13.57 20.30 -2.47
CA GLY A 367 -14.25 19.61 -1.38
C GLY A 367 -13.25 18.82 -0.55
N ARG A 368 -13.62 18.59 0.70
CA ARG A 368 -12.86 17.79 1.64
C ARG A 368 -13.08 16.32 1.35
N GLY A 369 -12.01 15.52 1.39
CA GLY A 369 -12.11 14.08 1.28
C GLY A 369 -10.98 13.43 0.48
N TRP A 370 -11.17 12.16 0.17
CA TRP A 370 -10.25 11.36 -0.63
C TRP A 370 -10.67 11.34 -2.10
N HIS A 371 -9.84 11.92 -2.97
CA HIS A 371 -10.06 12.02 -4.41
C HIS A 371 -9.21 11.00 -5.17
N SER A 372 -9.85 10.20 -5.99
CA SER A 372 -9.22 9.29 -6.95
C SER A 372 -9.48 9.80 -8.36
N VAL A 373 -8.42 10.12 -9.10
CA VAL A 373 -8.51 10.84 -10.37
C VAL A 373 -7.97 10.03 -11.53
N SER A 374 -8.53 10.27 -12.72
CA SER A 374 -8.01 9.75 -13.99
C SER A 374 -8.08 10.84 -15.05
N LEU A 375 -6.95 11.19 -15.66
CA LEU A 375 -6.86 12.16 -16.74
C LEU A 375 -7.19 11.51 -18.10
N ASN A 376 -7.81 12.26 -19.00
CA ASN A 376 -8.01 11.82 -20.38
C ASN A 376 -6.70 11.88 -21.20
N GLU A 377 -6.72 11.39 -22.42
CA GLU A 377 -5.55 11.22 -23.28
C GLU A 377 -4.77 12.54 -23.54
N ASP A 378 -5.47 13.66 -23.70
CA ASP A 378 -4.87 14.97 -23.96
C ASP A 378 -4.70 15.85 -22.71
N LEU A 379 -5.03 15.30 -21.51
CA LEU A 379 -4.90 15.93 -20.20
C LEU A 379 -5.70 17.24 -20.04
N THR A 380 -6.76 17.39 -20.81
CA THR A 380 -7.66 18.56 -20.74
C THR A 380 -8.84 18.34 -19.79
N TRP A 381 -9.15 17.08 -19.47
CA TRP A 381 -10.20 16.68 -18.55
C TRP A 381 -9.75 15.56 -17.62
N PHE A 382 -10.43 15.44 -16.49
CA PHE A 382 -10.24 14.32 -15.56
C PHE A 382 -11.57 13.87 -14.96
N THR A 383 -11.67 12.59 -14.64
CA THR A 383 -12.69 12.06 -13.76
C THR A 383 -12.19 12.18 -12.33
N ASP A 384 -13.05 12.65 -11.44
CA ASP A 384 -12.81 12.83 -10.01
C ASP A 384 -13.84 11.99 -9.25
N SER A 385 -13.43 10.82 -8.78
CA SER A 385 -14.22 9.96 -7.91
C SER A 385 -13.79 10.21 -6.48
N TRP A 386 -14.67 10.75 -5.65
CA TRP A 386 -14.33 11.15 -4.29
C TRP A 386 -15.40 10.77 -3.28
N SER A 387 -14.97 10.65 -2.04
CA SER A 387 -15.79 10.42 -0.87
C SER A 387 -15.21 11.11 0.35
N ASN A 388 -15.99 11.25 1.40
CA ASN A 388 -15.53 11.63 2.73
C ASN A 388 -16.34 10.89 3.80
N LEU A 389 -16.08 11.15 5.07
CA LEU A 389 -16.76 10.47 6.18
C LEU A 389 -18.29 10.46 6.00
N ASN A 390 -18.88 11.53 5.47
CA ASN A 390 -20.32 11.75 5.38
C ASN A 390 -20.90 11.55 3.97
N THR A 391 -20.05 11.42 2.94
CA THR A 391 -20.44 11.30 1.53
C THR A 391 -19.98 9.96 0.97
N PRO A 392 -20.91 9.05 0.61
CA PRO A 392 -20.54 7.70 0.17
C PRO A 392 -19.67 7.68 -1.08
N GLN A 393 -20.11 8.32 -2.13
CA GLN A 393 -19.31 8.52 -3.35
C GLN A 393 -19.97 9.55 -4.26
N GLU A 394 -19.16 10.44 -4.79
CA GLU A 394 -19.49 11.27 -5.94
C GLU A 394 -18.48 11.09 -7.05
N ILE A 395 -18.94 11.19 -8.30
CA ILE A 395 -18.07 11.22 -9.47
C ILE A 395 -18.41 12.46 -10.30
N CYS A 396 -17.38 13.27 -10.54
CA CYS A 396 -17.43 14.43 -11.40
C CYS A 396 -16.50 14.28 -12.58
N VAL A 397 -16.85 14.87 -13.72
CA VAL A 397 -15.97 15.08 -14.88
C VAL A 397 -15.62 16.56 -14.93
N ARG A 398 -14.33 16.89 -14.79
CA ARG A 398 -13.84 18.25 -14.62
C ARG A 398 -12.79 18.60 -15.67
N SER A 399 -12.79 19.86 -16.12
CA SER A 399 -11.71 20.36 -16.97
C SER A 399 -10.47 20.76 -16.15
N THR A 400 -9.27 20.50 -16.71
CA THR A 400 -8.00 20.83 -16.03
C THR A 400 -7.68 22.34 -16.01
N ASP A 401 -8.48 23.17 -16.69
CA ASP A 401 -8.44 24.64 -16.57
C ASP A 401 -9.36 25.16 -15.45
N GLY A 402 -10.12 24.27 -14.79
CA GLY A 402 -10.99 24.59 -13.67
C GLY A 402 -12.32 25.27 -14.02
N LYS A 403 -12.66 25.41 -15.32
CA LYS A 403 -13.85 26.15 -15.74
C LYS A 403 -15.12 25.32 -15.82
N HIS A 404 -14.99 24.02 -15.98
CA HIS A 404 -16.12 23.13 -16.20
C HIS A 404 -16.10 21.96 -15.21
N SER A 405 -17.26 21.65 -14.67
CA SER A 405 -17.48 20.49 -13.79
C SER A 405 -18.88 19.95 -14.03
N THR A 406 -18.99 18.64 -14.27
CA THR A 406 -20.27 17.93 -14.42
C THR A 406 -20.29 16.78 -13.44
N GLN A 407 -21.27 16.77 -12.53
CA GLN A 407 -21.50 15.62 -11.65
C GLN A 407 -22.21 14.53 -12.44
N VAL A 408 -21.63 13.33 -12.47
CA VAL A 408 -22.15 12.19 -13.24
C VAL A 408 -22.69 11.07 -12.35
N VAL A 409 -22.21 10.99 -11.10
CA VAL A 409 -22.71 10.08 -10.07
C VAL A 409 -22.82 10.79 -8.75
N SER A 410 -23.90 10.53 -8.01
CA SER A 410 -24.03 10.81 -6.58
C SER A 410 -24.75 9.61 -5.98
N LEU A 411 -24.07 8.85 -5.13
CA LEU A 411 -24.62 7.67 -4.48
C LEU A 411 -25.25 8.03 -3.15
N SER A 412 -26.44 7.49 -2.91
CA SER A 412 -27.06 7.51 -1.59
C SER A 412 -26.34 6.57 -0.62
N ASP A 413 -26.56 6.76 0.68
CA ASP A 413 -26.00 5.89 1.71
C ASP A 413 -26.40 4.42 1.49
N PRO A 414 -25.43 3.54 1.17
CA PRO A 414 -25.71 2.12 0.94
C PRO A 414 -26.09 1.38 2.22
N LEU A 415 -25.90 1.99 3.39
CA LEU A 415 -26.25 1.43 4.69
C LEU A 415 -27.60 1.93 5.22
N SER A 416 -28.38 2.69 4.42
CA SER A 416 -29.67 3.25 4.85
C SER A 416 -30.71 2.23 5.36
N ALA A 417 -30.58 0.95 4.96
CA ALA A 417 -31.44 -0.15 5.44
C ALA A 417 -30.90 -0.85 6.71
N TYR A 418 -29.73 -0.46 7.20
CA TYR A 418 -29.06 -1.07 8.35
C TYR A 418 -29.03 -0.12 9.55
N ALA A 419 -28.95 -0.70 10.75
CA ALA A 419 -28.72 0.09 11.95
C ALA A 419 -27.36 0.81 11.87
N SER A 420 -27.39 2.13 11.92
CA SER A 420 -26.18 2.95 11.82
C SER A 420 -25.39 2.97 13.13
N CYS A 421 -24.07 3.00 13.01
CA CYS A 421 -23.15 3.32 14.08
C CYS A 421 -22.49 4.65 13.74
N GLN A 422 -22.32 5.52 14.73
CA GLN A 422 -21.61 6.79 14.55
C GLN A 422 -20.13 6.53 14.38
N VAL A 423 -19.48 7.28 13.50
CA VAL A 423 -18.02 7.20 13.24
C VAL A 423 -17.40 8.55 13.52
N GLU A 424 -16.29 8.55 14.23
CA GLU A 424 -15.51 9.75 14.54
C GLU A 424 -14.08 9.59 13.97
N LEU A 425 -13.56 10.60 13.29
CA LEU A 425 -12.15 10.74 13.00
C LEU A 425 -11.55 11.84 13.89
N GLY A 426 -10.36 11.59 14.41
CA GLY A 426 -9.68 12.57 15.25
C GLY A 426 -8.17 12.30 15.30
N THR A 427 -7.47 13.00 16.19
CA THR A 427 -6.04 12.82 16.41
C THR A 427 -5.69 12.57 17.86
N VAL A 428 -4.57 11.88 18.06
CA VAL A 428 -3.87 11.75 19.34
C VAL A 428 -2.38 12.01 19.10
N PRO A 429 -1.63 12.56 20.05
CA PRO A 429 -0.20 12.75 19.87
C PRO A 429 0.51 11.41 19.70
N SER A 430 1.60 11.39 18.92
CA SER A 430 2.57 10.31 18.98
C SER A 430 3.21 10.19 20.37
N ALA A 431 3.80 9.05 20.68
CA ALA A 431 4.37 8.82 22.00
C ALA A 431 5.51 9.78 22.35
N ASP A 432 6.23 10.30 21.35
CA ASP A 432 7.26 11.32 21.49
C ASP A 432 6.73 12.75 21.45
N GLY A 433 5.42 12.93 21.15
CA GLY A 433 4.76 14.23 21.03
C GLY A 433 5.11 15.03 19.78
N ALA A 434 5.84 14.45 18.82
CA ALA A 434 6.29 15.16 17.61
C ALA A 434 5.24 15.22 16.51
N TYR A 435 4.27 14.31 16.53
CA TYR A 435 3.26 14.14 15.49
C TYR A 435 1.86 13.99 16.07
N GLU A 436 0.86 14.25 15.24
CA GLU A 436 -0.55 13.92 15.50
C GLU A 436 -0.91 12.63 14.76
N ASN A 437 -1.18 11.54 15.45
CA ASN A 437 -1.62 10.28 14.87
C ASN A 437 -3.14 10.30 14.67
N TYR A 438 -3.59 10.00 13.45
CA TYR A 438 -5.02 9.96 13.14
C TYR A 438 -5.65 8.66 13.63
N TYR A 439 -6.90 8.76 14.15
CA TYR A 439 -7.70 7.62 14.56
C TYR A 439 -9.11 7.66 13.98
N ARG A 440 -9.74 6.49 13.92
CA ARG A 440 -11.16 6.28 13.71
C ARG A 440 -11.73 5.55 14.91
N LEU A 441 -12.83 6.08 15.48
CA LEU A 441 -13.61 5.45 16.54
C LEU A 441 -15.02 5.22 16.05
N ILE A 442 -15.50 3.98 16.18
CA ILE A 442 -16.85 3.57 15.80
C ILE A 442 -17.61 3.26 17.08
N TYR A 443 -18.72 3.95 17.27
CA TYR A 443 -19.57 3.82 18.44
C TYR A 443 -20.63 2.73 18.23
N PRO A 444 -21.06 2.02 19.29
CA PRO A 444 -22.19 1.10 19.22
C PRO A 444 -23.46 1.76 18.67
N LYS A 445 -24.31 0.99 17.96
CA LYS A 445 -25.56 1.51 17.36
C LYS A 445 -26.48 2.23 18.34
N ASP A 446 -26.56 1.75 19.60
CA ASP A 446 -27.37 2.31 20.68
C ASP A 446 -26.47 2.94 21.74
N PHE A 447 -25.49 3.74 21.32
CA PHE A 447 -24.52 4.33 22.22
C PHE A 447 -25.17 5.21 23.29
N ASN A 448 -24.82 4.91 24.54
CA ASN A 448 -25.25 5.68 25.70
C ASN A 448 -24.02 6.01 26.55
N PRO A 449 -23.62 7.28 26.68
CA PRO A 449 -22.41 7.66 27.41
C PRO A 449 -22.47 7.34 28.93
N ALA A 450 -23.62 6.96 29.47
CA ALA A 450 -23.74 6.48 30.85
C ALA A 450 -23.43 4.99 31.05
N LYS A 451 -23.27 4.24 29.97
CA LYS A 451 -22.90 2.81 29.99
C LYS A 451 -21.41 2.66 29.72
N LYS A 452 -20.84 1.50 30.12
CA LYS A 452 -19.47 1.12 29.78
C LYS A 452 -19.47 0.06 28.70
N TYR A 453 -18.56 0.22 27.74
CA TYR A 453 -18.44 -0.64 26.57
C TYR A 453 -17.04 -1.26 26.47
N PRO A 454 -16.93 -2.54 26.05
CA PRO A 454 -15.65 -3.12 25.68
C PRO A 454 -15.09 -2.46 24.43
N VAL A 455 -13.77 -2.49 24.27
CA VAL A 455 -13.07 -1.93 23.12
C VAL A 455 -12.41 -3.03 22.32
N ILE A 456 -12.50 -2.97 21.00
CA ILE A 456 -11.66 -3.73 20.08
C ILE A 456 -10.75 -2.73 19.35
N LEU A 457 -9.44 -2.86 19.58
CA LEU A 457 -8.42 -2.24 18.75
C LEU A 457 -8.24 -3.10 17.48
N TYR A 458 -8.55 -2.55 16.29
CA TYR A 458 -8.08 -3.14 15.04
C TYR A 458 -6.76 -2.46 14.66
N VAL A 459 -5.70 -3.25 14.50
CA VAL A 459 -4.35 -2.74 14.21
C VAL A 459 -3.78 -3.41 12.96
N TYR A 460 -3.16 -2.62 12.09
CA TYR A 460 -2.17 -3.09 11.14
C TYR A 460 -0.80 -2.56 11.55
N GLY A 461 -0.63 -1.25 11.58
CA GLY A 461 0.52 -0.54 12.12
C GLY A 461 1.78 -0.58 11.26
N GLY A 462 1.83 -1.43 10.24
CA GLY A 462 3.00 -1.64 9.40
C GLY A 462 3.20 -0.57 8.32
N PRO A 463 4.40 -0.53 7.71
CA PRO A 463 4.72 0.41 6.64
C PRO A 463 3.79 0.25 5.44
N HIS A 464 3.67 1.32 4.65
CA HIS A 464 2.83 1.43 3.45
C HIS A 464 1.33 1.19 3.66
N SER A 465 0.83 1.23 4.90
CA SER A 465 -0.58 1.00 5.18
C SER A 465 -1.16 2.13 6.03
N GLN A 466 -2.03 2.94 5.44
CA GLN A 466 -2.84 3.94 6.10
C GLN A 466 -4.26 3.43 6.25
N LEU A 467 -4.76 3.31 7.48
CA LEU A 467 -6.09 2.78 7.80
C LEU A 467 -7.13 3.86 8.05
N VAL A 468 -6.69 5.09 8.31
CA VAL A 468 -7.57 6.22 8.62
C VAL A 468 -7.46 7.26 7.51
N GLN A 469 -8.55 7.42 6.77
CA GLN A 469 -8.65 8.37 5.66
C GLN A 469 -9.98 9.12 5.76
N ASP A 470 -10.05 10.37 5.30
CA ASP A 470 -11.33 11.04 5.11
C ASP A 470 -11.97 10.59 3.79
N SER A 471 -12.35 9.33 3.78
CA SER A 471 -13.14 8.64 2.76
C SER A 471 -14.46 8.17 3.37
N TRP A 472 -15.29 7.44 2.63
CA TRP A 472 -16.57 6.97 3.14
C TRP A 472 -16.39 6.18 4.45
N LEU A 473 -17.02 6.69 5.52
CA LEU A 473 -16.92 6.14 6.87
C LEU A 473 -15.48 6.03 7.40
N GLY A 474 -14.56 6.84 6.87
CA GLY A 474 -13.16 6.86 7.30
C GLY A 474 -12.38 5.61 6.89
N GLU A 475 -12.71 4.99 5.74
CA GLU A 475 -12.16 3.73 5.23
C GLU A 475 -12.55 2.51 6.10
N ILE A 476 -13.77 2.49 6.60
CA ILE A 476 -14.26 1.40 7.46
C ILE A 476 -14.30 0.05 6.74
N ARG A 477 -14.01 -1.00 7.48
CA ARG A 477 -14.36 -2.38 7.08
C ARG A 477 -15.70 -2.75 7.67
N MET A 478 -16.57 -3.41 6.90
CA MET A 478 -17.92 -3.73 7.38
C MET A 478 -17.97 -4.68 8.58
N TRP A 479 -16.91 -5.47 8.83
CA TRP A 479 -16.79 -6.22 10.08
C TRP A 479 -16.63 -5.31 11.30
N GLU A 480 -15.97 -4.16 11.17
CA GLU A 480 -15.84 -3.18 12.25
C GLU A 480 -17.21 -2.60 12.60
N MET A 481 -18.03 -2.28 11.58
CA MET A 481 -19.41 -1.87 11.75
C MET A 481 -20.27 -2.95 12.45
N LEU A 482 -20.12 -4.21 12.02
CA LEU A 482 -20.81 -5.36 12.62
C LEU A 482 -20.45 -5.51 14.11
N MET A 483 -19.19 -5.35 14.49
CA MET A 483 -18.77 -5.43 15.89
C MET A 483 -19.34 -4.24 16.70
N ALA A 484 -19.39 -3.05 16.10
CA ALA A 484 -20.05 -1.91 16.75
C ALA A 484 -21.55 -2.14 16.93
N GLN A 485 -22.24 -2.75 15.95
CA GLN A 485 -23.65 -3.16 16.10
C GLN A 485 -23.84 -4.20 17.21
N LYS A 486 -22.81 -5.02 17.50
CA LYS A 486 -22.79 -6.00 18.61
C LYS A 486 -22.46 -5.37 19.98
N GLY A 487 -22.20 -4.07 20.05
CA GLY A 487 -22.00 -3.35 21.30
C GLY A 487 -20.55 -3.09 21.70
N TYR A 488 -19.60 -3.21 20.77
CA TYR A 488 -18.21 -2.85 20.98
C TYR A 488 -17.93 -1.42 20.50
N LEU A 489 -17.06 -0.70 21.21
CA LEU A 489 -16.32 0.42 20.62
C LEU A 489 -15.21 -0.18 19.76
N VAL A 490 -15.12 0.24 18.50
CA VAL A 490 -14.05 -0.23 17.61
C VAL A 490 -13.12 0.93 17.30
N TYR A 491 -11.85 0.77 17.61
CA TYR A 491 -10.82 1.79 17.50
C TYR A 491 -9.72 1.39 16.54
N ILE A 492 -9.34 2.29 15.68
CA ILE A 492 -8.26 2.14 14.70
C ILE A 492 -7.39 3.38 14.77
N GLN A 493 -6.07 3.24 14.78
CA GLN A 493 -5.13 4.34 14.78
C GLN A 493 -3.97 4.06 13.84
N ASP A 494 -3.59 5.05 13.02
CA ASP A 494 -2.33 5.07 12.30
C ASP A 494 -1.23 5.60 13.22
N ASN A 495 -0.08 4.94 13.22
CA ASN A 495 1.07 5.23 14.07
C ASN A 495 2.27 5.67 13.22
N ARG A 496 3.37 6.08 13.84
CA ARG A 496 4.66 6.23 13.15
C ARG A 496 5.04 4.93 12.44
N GLY A 497 5.62 5.02 11.27
CA GLY A 497 5.85 3.92 10.33
C GLY A 497 4.85 3.87 9.18
N THR A 498 3.66 4.48 9.29
CA THR A 498 2.68 4.54 8.21
C THR A 498 2.99 5.67 7.21
N PRO A 499 2.49 5.63 5.94
CA PRO A 499 2.86 6.56 4.88
C PRO A 499 2.18 7.93 4.98
N ASN A 500 2.47 8.82 4.01
CA ASN A 500 1.90 10.15 3.81
C ASN A 500 2.26 11.22 4.85
N ARG A 501 3.29 10.99 5.64
CA ARG A 501 3.73 11.87 6.72
C ARG A 501 5.19 12.29 6.63
N GLY A 502 5.89 11.86 5.56
CA GLY A 502 7.31 12.10 5.33
C GLY A 502 8.23 11.05 5.97
N ALA A 503 9.49 11.08 5.54
CA ALA A 503 10.49 10.06 5.84
C ALA A 503 10.76 9.89 7.35
N ALA A 504 10.81 10.97 8.12
CA ALA A 504 11.08 10.89 9.56
C ALA A 504 9.98 10.15 10.34
N PHE A 505 8.72 10.30 9.90
CA PHE A 505 7.58 9.57 10.45
C PHE A 505 7.58 8.10 9.99
N GLU A 506 7.78 7.87 8.69
CA GLU A 506 7.75 6.53 8.08
C GLU A 506 8.92 5.66 8.55
N LYS A 507 10.13 6.24 8.62
CA LYS A 507 11.37 5.52 8.98
C LYS A 507 11.62 5.40 10.49
N ALA A 508 10.69 5.84 11.33
CA ALA A 508 10.80 5.70 12.80
C ALA A 508 10.89 4.24 13.28
N ILE A 509 10.48 3.29 12.46
CA ILE A 509 10.48 1.84 12.74
C ILE A 509 11.81 1.15 12.40
N ASN A 510 12.76 1.87 11.77
CA ASN A 510 13.99 1.30 11.26
C ASN A 510 14.70 0.45 12.33
N ARG A 511 15.03 -0.80 11.96
CA ARG A 511 15.71 -1.84 12.77
C ARG A 511 14.92 -2.37 13.97
N TYR A 512 13.75 -1.77 14.30
CA TYR A 512 12.95 -2.09 15.48
C TYR A 512 11.45 -2.12 15.21
N CYS A 513 11.02 -2.86 14.17
CA CYS A 513 9.62 -3.00 13.83
C CYS A 513 8.75 -3.31 15.04
N GLY A 514 7.60 -2.65 15.16
CA GLY A 514 6.62 -2.83 16.23
C GLY A 514 6.89 -2.01 17.50
N GLN A 515 8.10 -1.47 17.69
CA GLN A 515 8.44 -0.83 18.96
C GLN A 515 7.86 0.60 19.07
N GLU A 516 8.08 1.46 18.08
CA GLU A 516 7.52 2.81 18.07
C GLU A 516 6.02 2.78 17.80
N GLU A 517 5.58 1.85 16.95
CA GLU A 517 4.18 1.63 16.65
C GLU A 517 3.37 1.27 17.91
N MET A 518 3.86 0.34 18.74
CA MET A 518 3.21 -0.02 20.00
C MET A 518 3.09 1.18 20.95
N LYS A 519 4.14 1.99 21.08
CA LYS A 519 4.12 3.17 21.94
C LYS A 519 3.01 4.14 21.50
N ASP A 520 2.92 4.38 20.20
CA ASP A 520 1.89 5.27 19.63
C ASP A 520 0.47 4.70 19.82
N GLN A 521 0.28 3.38 19.57
CA GLN A 521 -1.00 2.71 19.80
C GLN A 521 -1.44 2.83 21.28
N MET A 522 -0.49 2.71 22.20
CA MET A 522 -0.78 2.80 23.64
C MET A 522 -1.20 4.20 24.09
N VAL A 523 -0.76 5.28 23.42
CA VAL A 523 -1.28 6.63 23.68
C VAL A 523 -2.79 6.70 23.40
N GLY A 524 -3.23 6.15 22.27
CA GLY A 524 -4.64 6.06 21.92
C GLY A 524 -5.45 5.21 22.92
N ILE A 525 -4.93 4.04 23.29
CA ILE A 525 -5.59 3.17 24.27
C ILE A 525 -5.69 3.83 25.65
N GLN A 526 -4.65 4.51 26.12
CA GLN A 526 -4.69 5.25 27.39
C GLN A 526 -5.73 6.37 27.36
N ARG A 527 -5.83 7.11 26.25
CA ARG A 527 -6.88 8.11 26.04
C ARG A 527 -8.26 7.49 26.10
N LEU A 528 -8.49 6.37 25.39
CA LEU A 528 -9.78 5.67 25.41
C LEU A 528 -10.14 5.23 26.83
N CYS A 529 -9.21 4.64 27.56
CA CYS A 529 -9.44 4.19 28.94
C CYS A 529 -9.77 5.34 29.91
N SER A 530 -9.45 6.59 29.57
CA SER A 530 -9.83 7.77 30.36
C SER A 530 -11.28 8.22 30.14
N LEU A 531 -11.96 7.71 29.09
CA LEU A 531 -13.34 8.07 28.77
C LEU A 531 -14.33 7.33 29.68
N PRO A 532 -15.36 8.00 30.21
CA PRO A 532 -16.28 7.43 31.23
C PRO A 532 -17.06 6.22 30.72
N TYR A 533 -17.28 6.13 29.41
CA TYR A 533 -18.02 5.05 28.76
C TYR A 533 -17.15 3.87 28.29
N VAL A 534 -15.84 3.89 28.54
CA VAL A 534 -14.95 2.79 28.22
C VAL A 534 -14.78 1.85 29.41
N ASP A 535 -14.92 0.56 29.18
CA ASP A 535 -14.57 -0.48 30.14
C ASP A 535 -13.10 -0.87 29.96
N ALA A 536 -12.22 -0.21 30.71
CA ALA A 536 -10.77 -0.45 30.65
C ALA A 536 -10.36 -1.88 31.06
N SER A 537 -11.26 -2.66 31.66
CA SER A 537 -11.01 -4.08 31.97
C SER A 537 -11.30 -5.02 30.81
N ARG A 538 -11.91 -4.52 29.72
CA ARG A 538 -12.30 -5.28 28.53
C ARG A 538 -11.77 -4.63 27.26
N ILE A 539 -10.45 -4.73 27.03
CA ILE A 539 -9.77 -4.28 25.83
C ILE A 539 -9.28 -5.48 25.04
N GLY A 540 -9.73 -5.60 23.80
CA GLY A 540 -9.29 -6.62 22.85
C GLY A 540 -8.47 -6.03 21.71
N VAL A 541 -7.74 -6.87 20.99
CA VAL A 541 -6.94 -6.46 19.82
C VAL A 541 -7.02 -7.49 18.70
N HIS A 542 -7.13 -7.01 17.46
CA HIS A 542 -7.17 -7.85 16.25
C HIS A 542 -6.36 -7.22 15.12
N GLY A 543 -5.61 -8.05 14.40
CA GLY A 543 -4.92 -7.66 13.19
C GLY A 543 -4.47 -8.84 12.37
N TRP A 544 -4.12 -8.58 11.09
CA TRP A 544 -3.69 -9.59 10.13
C TRP A 544 -2.30 -9.28 9.60
N SER A 545 -1.45 -10.30 9.36
CA SER A 545 -0.09 -10.16 8.83
C SER A 545 0.79 -9.33 9.79
N TYR A 546 1.30 -8.17 9.37
CA TYR A 546 1.96 -7.21 10.27
C TYR A 546 1.04 -6.85 11.45
N GLY A 547 -0.26 -6.70 11.23
CA GLY A 547 -1.24 -6.50 12.29
C GLY A 547 -1.38 -7.70 13.24
N GLY A 548 -1.14 -8.91 12.76
CA GLY A 548 -1.02 -10.10 13.59
C GLY A 548 0.23 -10.06 14.49
N PHE A 549 1.36 -9.64 13.93
CA PHE A 549 2.58 -9.34 14.69
C PHE A 549 2.33 -8.27 15.75
N MET A 550 1.69 -7.16 15.38
CA MET A 550 1.32 -6.09 16.31
C MET A 550 0.38 -6.57 17.41
N THR A 551 -0.60 -7.43 17.08
CA THR A 551 -1.52 -8.03 18.05
C THR A 551 -0.77 -8.78 19.14
N ILE A 552 0.12 -9.71 18.76
CA ILE A 552 0.90 -10.49 19.72
C ILE A 552 1.92 -9.59 20.44
N SER A 553 2.56 -8.66 19.74
CA SER A 553 3.48 -7.69 20.33
C SER A 553 2.82 -6.88 21.46
N LEU A 554 1.62 -6.35 21.21
CA LEU A 554 0.85 -5.60 22.21
C LEU A 554 0.44 -6.48 23.39
N MET A 555 -0.04 -7.71 23.15
CA MET A 555 -0.47 -8.62 24.21
C MET A 555 0.69 -9.08 25.09
N THR A 556 1.89 -9.26 24.53
CA THR A 556 3.06 -9.74 25.28
C THR A 556 3.86 -8.61 25.91
N THR A 557 3.76 -7.38 25.38
CA THR A 557 4.43 -6.20 25.96
C THR A 557 3.57 -5.48 27.00
N TYR A 558 2.25 -5.47 26.79
CA TYR A 558 1.26 -4.87 27.70
C TYR A 558 0.22 -5.88 28.19
N PRO A 559 0.64 -6.98 28.85
CA PRO A 559 -0.21 -8.13 29.15
C PRO A 559 -1.37 -7.83 30.13
N ASP A 560 -1.27 -6.74 30.88
CA ASP A 560 -2.33 -6.32 31.80
C ASP A 560 -3.41 -5.46 31.13
N VAL A 561 -3.18 -4.98 29.91
CA VAL A 561 -4.12 -4.15 29.15
C VAL A 561 -5.04 -5.00 28.29
N PHE A 562 -4.45 -5.82 27.39
CA PHE A 562 -5.20 -6.60 26.41
C PHE A 562 -5.65 -7.94 26.98
N LYS A 563 -6.96 -8.16 27.04
CA LYS A 563 -7.56 -9.38 27.63
C LYS A 563 -7.78 -10.46 26.60
N VAL A 564 -8.08 -10.08 25.36
CA VAL A 564 -8.35 -11.00 24.25
C VAL A 564 -7.66 -10.48 23.00
N GLY A 565 -6.99 -11.37 22.26
CA GLY A 565 -6.43 -11.06 20.95
C GLY A 565 -6.70 -12.11 19.91
N VAL A 566 -6.87 -11.67 18.66
CA VAL A 566 -6.93 -12.57 17.52
C VAL A 566 -5.90 -12.12 16.48
N ALA A 567 -4.83 -12.91 16.33
CA ALA A 567 -3.75 -12.67 15.40
C ALA A 567 -3.91 -13.52 14.16
N GLY A 568 -4.01 -12.90 13.00
CA GLY A 568 -4.12 -13.61 11.72
C GLY A 568 -2.82 -13.59 10.94
N GLY A 569 -2.32 -14.77 10.50
CA GLY A 569 -1.09 -14.93 9.71
C GLY A 569 0.08 -14.09 10.26
N PRO A 570 0.40 -14.15 11.57
CA PRO A 570 1.29 -13.21 12.21
C PRO A 570 2.75 -13.46 11.83
N VAL A 571 3.51 -12.40 11.53
CA VAL A 571 4.97 -12.48 11.62
C VAL A 571 5.34 -12.68 13.09
N ILE A 572 6.22 -13.60 13.39
CA ILE A 572 6.66 -13.92 14.77
C ILE A 572 8.12 -13.56 14.97
N ASP A 573 8.94 -13.87 13.98
CA ASP A 573 10.35 -13.53 14.00
C ASP A 573 10.78 -13.12 12.59
N TRP A 574 11.38 -11.97 12.47
CA TRP A 574 11.75 -11.39 11.17
C TRP A 574 12.81 -12.20 10.42
N LYS A 575 13.56 -13.09 11.06
CA LYS A 575 14.52 -13.98 10.39
C LYS A 575 13.85 -14.98 9.42
N TRP A 576 12.58 -15.28 9.60
CA TRP A 576 11.81 -16.15 8.71
C TRP A 576 11.04 -15.39 7.63
N TYR A 577 11.06 -14.07 7.67
CA TYR A 577 10.41 -13.27 6.65
C TYR A 577 11.34 -13.07 5.44
N GLU A 578 10.79 -12.63 4.31
CA GLU A 578 11.54 -12.51 3.07
C GLU A 578 12.47 -11.27 3.07
N ILE A 579 13.55 -11.34 2.27
CA ILE A 579 14.66 -10.38 2.24
C ILE A 579 14.20 -8.96 1.87
N MET A 580 13.46 -8.80 0.76
CA MET A 580 13.21 -7.49 0.15
C MET A 580 12.44 -6.56 1.07
N TYR A 581 11.48 -7.10 1.81
CA TYR A 581 10.73 -6.40 2.86
C TYR A 581 11.49 -6.45 4.19
N GLY A 582 11.90 -7.63 4.62
CA GLY A 582 12.49 -7.86 5.94
C GLY A 582 13.79 -7.08 6.15
N GLU A 583 14.73 -7.16 5.20
CA GLU A 583 16.01 -6.45 5.31
C GLU A 583 15.86 -4.93 5.14
N ARG A 584 14.80 -4.45 4.45
CA ARG A 584 14.51 -3.00 4.38
C ARG A 584 14.27 -2.40 5.76
N TYR A 585 13.45 -3.06 6.56
CA TYR A 585 13.00 -2.49 7.83
C TYR A 585 13.81 -2.96 9.03
N MET A 586 14.47 -4.12 8.93
CA MET A 586 15.17 -4.76 10.05
C MET A 586 16.67 -4.92 9.83
N ASP A 587 17.20 -4.61 8.62
CA ASP A 587 18.50 -5.11 8.16
C ASP A 587 18.51 -6.66 8.20
N ASN A 588 19.69 -7.27 8.32
CA ASN A 588 19.79 -8.73 8.46
C ASN A 588 20.20 -9.15 9.89
N PRO A 589 20.03 -10.41 10.27
CA PRO A 589 20.34 -10.89 11.63
C PRO A 589 21.79 -10.67 12.09
N GLU A 590 22.74 -10.59 11.15
CA GLU A 590 24.16 -10.36 11.49
C GLU A 590 24.44 -8.89 11.77
N THR A 591 23.82 -7.98 11.02
CA THR A 591 24.06 -6.52 11.16
C THR A 591 23.16 -5.85 12.19
N ASN A 592 22.04 -6.51 12.57
CA ASN A 592 21.10 -6.00 13.58
C ASN A 592 20.65 -7.08 14.59
N PRO A 593 21.56 -7.82 15.27
CA PRO A 593 21.16 -8.90 16.18
C PRO A 593 20.29 -8.39 17.35
N GLU A 594 20.52 -7.18 17.85
CA GLU A 594 19.75 -6.59 18.94
C GLU A 594 18.30 -6.25 18.52
N GLY A 595 18.10 -5.74 17.30
CA GLY A 595 16.78 -5.48 16.77
C GLY A 595 15.98 -6.76 16.56
N PHE A 596 16.60 -7.80 15.99
CA PHE A 596 15.95 -9.11 15.84
C PHE A 596 15.54 -9.70 17.17
N LYS A 597 16.41 -9.67 18.18
CA LYS A 597 16.08 -10.11 19.53
C LYS A 597 14.96 -9.29 20.17
N ALA A 598 15.00 -7.96 20.06
CA ALA A 598 14.01 -7.08 20.65
C ALA A 598 12.61 -7.23 20.01
N THR A 599 12.54 -7.63 18.74
CA THR A 599 11.31 -7.75 17.99
C THR A 599 10.77 -9.18 17.90
N SER A 600 11.58 -10.20 18.22
CA SER A 600 11.16 -11.60 18.23
C SER A 600 10.07 -11.84 19.27
N LEU A 601 8.93 -12.36 18.83
CA LEU A 601 7.81 -12.71 19.71
C LEU A 601 8.05 -14.03 20.45
N ILE A 602 8.96 -14.87 19.98
CA ILE A 602 9.42 -16.09 20.69
C ILE A 602 9.95 -15.70 22.07
N GLU A 603 10.84 -14.71 22.14
CA GLU A 603 11.42 -14.21 23.38
C GLU A 603 10.37 -13.69 24.38
N LYS A 604 9.22 -13.22 23.87
CA LYS A 604 8.15 -12.58 24.63
C LYS A 604 7.00 -13.52 24.98
N ALA A 605 6.97 -14.75 24.46
CA ALA A 605 5.84 -15.68 24.63
C ALA A 605 5.46 -15.86 26.10
N GLY A 606 6.46 -15.92 27.01
CA GLY A 606 6.25 -16.08 28.45
C GLY A 606 5.49 -14.95 29.15
N ASN A 607 5.33 -13.81 28.50
CA ASN A 607 4.61 -12.65 29.05
C ASN A 607 3.11 -12.68 28.74
N LEU A 608 2.63 -13.56 27.86
CA LEU A 608 1.23 -13.63 27.48
C LEU A 608 0.32 -13.99 28.66
N LYS A 609 -0.63 -13.13 28.99
CA LYS A 609 -1.63 -13.36 30.06
C LYS A 609 -3.05 -13.46 29.52
N GLY A 610 -3.36 -12.74 28.47
CA GLY A 610 -4.70 -12.71 27.85
C GLY A 610 -4.99 -13.93 27.00
N LYS A 611 -6.23 -14.09 26.59
CA LYS A 611 -6.67 -15.11 25.64
C LYS A 611 -6.21 -14.76 24.23
N LEU A 612 -5.42 -15.63 23.58
CA LEU A 612 -4.91 -15.43 22.23
C LEU A 612 -5.39 -16.56 21.32
N LEU A 613 -6.00 -16.17 20.19
CA LEU A 613 -6.26 -17.04 19.06
C LEU A 613 -5.34 -16.64 17.88
N ILE A 614 -4.60 -17.61 17.34
CA ILE A 614 -3.86 -17.47 16.10
C ILE A 614 -4.63 -18.17 14.97
N CYS A 615 -4.88 -17.46 13.85
CA CYS A 615 -5.46 -18.03 12.64
C CYS A 615 -4.47 -17.89 11.49
N GLN A 616 -4.23 -18.98 10.72
CA GLN A 616 -3.29 -18.93 9.59
C GLN A 616 -3.70 -19.89 8.48
N GLY A 617 -3.39 -19.55 7.23
CA GLY A 617 -3.45 -20.46 6.10
C GLY A 617 -2.31 -21.49 6.17
N ALA A 618 -2.62 -22.77 5.99
CA ALA A 618 -1.60 -23.83 6.08
C ALA A 618 -0.67 -23.87 4.85
N VAL A 619 -1.05 -23.22 3.73
CA VAL A 619 -0.21 -23.05 2.54
C VAL A 619 0.14 -21.58 2.31
N ASP A 620 0.32 -20.85 3.40
CA ASP A 620 0.73 -19.43 3.38
C ASP A 620 2.14 -19.32 2.78
N ASN A 621 2.23 -18.61 1.65
CA ASN A 621 3.45 -18.37 0.89
C ASN A 621 4.07 -16.98 1.14
N THR A 622 3.52 -16.22 2.07
CA THR A 622 3.95 -14.88 2.45
C THR A 622 4.51 -14.86 3.87
N VAL A 623 3.71 -15.27 4.85
CA VAL A 623 4.13 -15.52 6.22
C VAL A 623 4.13 -17.03 6.42
N VAL A 624 5.28 -17.63 6.29
CA VAL A 624 5.41 -19.10 6.28
C VAL A 624 5.02 -19.73 7.63
N TRP A 625 4.66 -20.99 7.61
CA TRP A 625 4.03 -21.66 8.75
C TRP A 625 4.91 -21.76 9.99
N GLU A 626 6.23 -21.70 9.83
CA GLU A 626 7.22 -21.64 10.91
C GLU A 626 6.92 -20.54 11.93
N HIS A 627 6.45 -19.39 11.48
CA HIS A 627 6.12 -18.28 12.38
C HIS A 627 5.15 -18.73 13.48
N SER A 628 3.96 -19.20 13.11
CA SER A 628 2.95 -19.59 14.10
C SER A 628 3.33 -20.84 14.88
N LEU A 629 3.87 -21.87 14.21
CA LEU A 629 4.20 -23.14 14.87
C LEU A 629 5.31 -22.97 15.90
N SER A 630 6.33 -22.17 15.61
CA SER A 630 7.43 -21.90 16.56
C SER A 630 6.95 -21.12 17.79
N PHE A 631 6.05 -20.14 17.60
CA PHE A 631 5.46 -19.41 18.73
C PHE A 631 4.59 -20.33 19.61
N ILE A 632 3.79 -21.21 18.98
CA ILE A 632 2.97 -22.16 19.70
C ILE A 632 3.84 -23.14 20.48
N GLN A 633 4.94 -23.65 19.89
CA GLN A 633 5.86 -24.53 20.58
C GLN A 633 6.48 -23.85 21.81
N GLU A 634 6.91 -22.60 21.69
CA GLU A 634 7.45 -21.82 22.80
C GLU A 634 6.39 -21.61 23.91
N CYS A 635 5.12 -21.38 23.53
CA CYS A 635 4.03 -21.30 24.50
C CYS A 635 3.81 -22.63 25.23
N ILE A 636 3.89 -23.78 24.52
CA ILE A 636 3.80 -25.12 25.11
C ILE A 636 4.93 -25.33 26.11
N ASP A 637 6.17 -25.01 25.74
CA ASP A 637 7.36 -25.19 26.58
C ASP A 637 7.31 -24.31 27.86
N LYS A 638 6.58 -23.18 27.78
CA LYS A 638 6.34 -22.27 28.92
C LYS A 638 5.00 -22.52 29.63
N GLU A 639 4.26 -23.58 29.28
CA GLU A 639 2.94 -23.93 29.85
C GLU A 639 1.89 -22.82 29.72
N ILE A 640 1.97 -22.00 28.61
CA ILE A 640 1.05 -20.90 28.30
C ILE A 640 0.00 -21.37 27.31
N PRO A 641 -1.30 -21.36 27.66
CA PRO A 641 -2.35 -21.76 26.74
C PRO A 641 -2.55 -20.73 25.63
N VAL A 642 -2.52 -21.18 24.38
CA VAL A 642 -2.82 -20.42 23.18
C VAL A 642 -3.75 -21.23 22.27
N ASP A 643 -4.73 -20.57 21.67
CA ASP A 643 -5.63 -21.20 20.72
C ASP A 643 -5.09 -21.03 19.29
N TYR A 644 -5.18 -22.09 18.49
CA TYR A 644 -4.71 -22.08 17.10
C TYR A 644 -5.75 -22.67 16.14
N PHE A 645 -5.99 -21.97 15.02
CA PHE A 645 -6.89 -22.48 13.99
C PHE A 645 -6.27 -22.35 12.60
N PRO A 646 -5.79 -23.45 11.99
CA PRO A 646 -5.30 -23.45 10.63
C PRO A 646 -6.45 -23.51 9.61
N TYR A 647 -6.28 -22.80 8.49
CA TYR A 647 -7.09 -22.93 7.28
C TYR A 647 -6.36 -23.81 6.28
N PRO A 648 -6.71 -25.10 6.14
CA PRO A 648 -5.85 -26.14 5.55
C PRO A 648 -5.42 -25.90 4.10
N VAL A 649 -6.25 -25.21 3.31
CA VAL A 649 -5.99 -24.96 1.88
C VAL A 649 -5.86 -23.47 1.55
N ALA A 650 -5.80 -22.61 2.56
CA ALA A 650 -5.70 -21.16 2.35
C ALA A 650 -4.23 -20.72 2.32
N GLU A 651 -3.96 -19.77 1.44
CA GLU A 651 -2.74 -18.97 1.42
C GLU A 651 -2.82 -17.84 2.48
N HIS A 652 -1.91 -16.86 2.39
CA HIS A 652 -1.86 -15.75 3.34
C HIS A 652 -3.20 -15.02 3.52
N ASN A 653 -3.91 -14.77 2.44
CA ASN A 653 -5.24 -14.20 2.47
C ASN A 653 -6.31 -15.29 2.37
N VAL A 654 -6.99 -15.57 3.48
CA VAL A 654 -8.15 -16.45 3.48
C VAL A 654 -9.28 -15.80 2.67
N ARG A 655 -9.71 -16.41 1.57
CA ARG A 655 -10.63 -15.83 0.57
C ARG A 655 -11.96 -16.60 0.48
N GLY A 656 -12.93 -16.00 -0.21
CA GLY A 656 -14.21 -16.63 -0.51
C GLY A 656 -15.00 -16.97 0.76
N ARG A 657 -15.69 -18.10 0.75
CA ARG A 657 -16.51 -18.55 1.90
C ARG A 657 -15.69 -18.86 3.16
N ASN A 658 -14.42 -19.26 3.01
CA ASN A 658 -13.54 -19.47 4.14
C ASN A 658 -13.30 -18.18 4.94
N ARG A 659 -13.37 -17.01 4.29
CA ARG A 659 -13.26 -15.73 4.99
C ARG A 659 -14.48 -15.42 5.86
N ILE A 660 -15.67 -15.84 5.46
CA ILE A 660 -16.87 -15.71 6.30
C ILE A 660 -16.66 -16.54 7.59
N HIS A 661 -16.26 -17.80 7.45
CA HIS A 661 -15.97 -18.68 8.58
C HIS A 661 -14.87 -18.10 9.49
N LEU A 662 -13.81 -17.54 8.90
CA LEU A 662 -12.73 -16.89 9.66
C LEU A 662 -13.29 -15.73 10.51
N MET A 663 -14.07 -14.83 9.90
CA MET A 663 -14.56 -13.65 10.61
C MET A 663 -15.67 -14.00 11.62
N ASP A 664 -16.46 -15.06 11.37
CA ASP A 664 -17.35 -15.64 12.38
C ASP A 664 -16.56 -16.15 13.59
N LYS A 665 -15.47 -16.87 13.36
CA LYS A 665 -14.61 -17.39 14.43
C LYS A 665 -13.94 -16.27 15.21
N VAL A 666 -13.42 -15.22 14.54
CA VAL A 666 -12.88 -14.01 15.18
C VAL A 666 -13.94 -13.35 16.06
N THR A 667 -15.13 -13.16 15.52
CA THR A 667 -16.26 -12.53 16.23
C THR A 667 -16.66 -13.33 17.46
N GLN A 668 -16.82 -14.64 17.30
CA GLN A 668 -17.19 -15.53 18.40
C GLN A 668 -16.15 -15.53 19.52
N TYR A 669 -14.84 -15.48 19.15
CA TYR A 669 -13.77 -15.45 20.15
C TYR A 669 -13.84 -14.19 21.04
N PHE A 670 -14.12 -13.02 20.44
CA PHE A 670 -14.35 -11.80 21.23
C PHE A 670 -15.63 -11.89 22.06
N GLN A 671 -16.71 -12.46 21.54
CA GLN A 671 -17.96 -12.61 22.30
C GLN A 671 -17.84 -13.57 23.50
N ASP A 672 -16.98 -14.59 23.38
CA ASP A 672 -16.79 -15.59 24.43
C ASP A 672 -15.87 -15.09 25.56
N TYR A 673 -14.89 -14.23 25.23
CA TYR A 673 -13.81 -13.94 26.18
C TYR A 673 -13.63 -12.44 26.52
N LEU A 674 -14.21 -11.52 25.76
CA LEU A 674 -14.12 -10.08 25.98
C LEU A 674 -15.43 -9.50 26.53
#